data_e29f855e5819c53694d9b2f24614db20
#
_entry.id   e29f855e5819c53694d9b2f24614db20
#
_cell.length_a   1.000
_cell.length_b   1.000
_cell.length_c   1.000
_cell.angle_alpha   90.00
_cell.angle_beta   90.00
_cell.angle_gamma   90.00
#
_symmetry.space_group_name_H-M   'P 1'
#
loop_
_entity.id
_entity.type
_entity.pdbx_description
1 polymer ?
#
loop_
_entity_poly.entity_id
_entity_poly.type
_entity_poly.pdbx_seq_one_letter_code
_entity_poly.pdbx_strand_id
1 'polypeptide(L)'
;MGNRQSNSKTDSQEGHQRNHFHPDRSVAESKDDLGNASPPLYSKRFEHDACGIGFLADLSGRDTHRTLDDALKCLERLAHRGAFDADGKSGDGAGILCNLPHTLLNRELERVGQRAHRPGDVAIGIVFLPKQAELNAKSREIVARELANRQLPVLMWRTVHVEPNALGKRALDSLPDIQQVVVARPDTFRDDYAFDQHLYLVRRNIENAAKEAKIPDFYVASFSCRTIVYKALVSAPQLRKFYLDLSDPDFKVNHCLFHQRYSTNTFPTWERAQPFRFIAHNGEINTVEGNQMWMSSREADLESLVWGSEIDSIKPIVDEDSSDTGRLDNVVELLTLGGRDLKHALKMLIPPPWEKAPDLSPAVKNFFRFHSALMEPWDGPASIVFSDGESVGLALDRNGLRPARYIKTLDGIVYAGSEIGALEVEPERIERSGKVRPGGMICADLARGRFYRNEEILDTLAKRNPYQTWSQRQRIRLEETAVANLEQTVVNSEALLSKQAQFGWTTEELTFVIKTMYEDGTEPVGSMGDDTPHAVLSPKPRPLFNYFKQRFAEVTNPPIDHLREDQVMSLRVLVGRRGNLLDEREELAHLVRLNTPILTNEELTALKALGNDDPAFLSKTLDATFPAATQPSSLQAAVEKICDEAERAARSGASILILSDRSAGPQRAVVPALLALGAAHHHLLRAGLRNRASLIVETGEAREVHHFATLLGYGASAINPYLALDTSREAVQRGRVKDKTLDEKAVVKNYVKAAEKGILKIMSKMGIASVDAYIGAQLFEAVGLGQCVIDKCFANTPSRIGGIGFAQIEETVMRWHSVAYRTMDERRTTRDDEGRQGTNGDGRTTNATKLDHPGFYKERAGGEPHGYSQRAVHALQKAVRVSDIFEYSGETSLETGIAKTQVKTFKLNGRFDEGFALYKEFSTPYFGPETASEPRDLMAIQSDREPISLDQVEQIPSILKRFSSAAMSLGALSPEAHETLAIAMTRLGGMSNSGEGGEDSRRFLEEGNSGIKQ
;
A
#
# COMPACT_ATOMS: atom_id res chain seq x y z
N MET A 1 37.94 -42.60 20.48
CA MET A 1 38.51 -42.78 21.83
C MET A 1 37.89 -41.67 22.65
N GLY A 2 37.05 -41.83 23.54
CA GLY A 2 36.76 -42.74 24.61
C GLY A 2 36.25 -41.93 25.72
N ASN A 3 35.08 -42.23 26.03
CA ASN A 3 34.55 -42.89 27.22
C ASN A 3 34.20 -41.97 28.40
N ARG A 4 32.95 -42.01 28.76
CA ARG A 4 32.31 -42.61 29.96
C ARG A 4 32.39 -41.74 31.21
N GLN A 5 31.48 -41.66 32.09
CA GLN A 5 30.33 -42.36 32.69
C GLN A 5 29.84 -41.44 33.81
N SER A 6 28.73 -41.36 34.31
CA SER A 6 27.57 -42.14 34.71
C SER A 6 27.19 -41.78 36.18
N ASN A 7 25.91 -41.89 36.44
CA ASN A 7 25.24 -42.11 37.73
C ASN A 7 25.02 -40.88 38.64
N SER A 8 23.88 -40.71 39.30
CA SER A 8 22.96 -41.71 39.85
C SER A 8 21.61 -41.06 40.22
N LYS A 9 20.63 -41.94 40.22
CA LYS A 9 19.26 -41.82 40.71
C LYS A 9 19.12 -41.22 42.10
N THR A 10 18.03 -40.47 42.32
CA THR A 10 17.17 -40.72 43.49
C THR A 10 15.72 -40.42 43.13
N ASP A 11 14.86 -41.40 43.32
CA ASP A 11 13.41 -41.34 43.30
C ASP A 11 12.88 -40.44 44.41
N SER A 12 11.86 -39.67 44.10
CA SER A 12 10.78 -39.37 45.05
C SER A 12 9.49 -39.17 44.27
N GLN A 13 8.59 -40.15 44.44
CA GLN A 13 7.18 -40.11 44.10
C GLN A 13 6.50 -39.00 44.89
N GLU A 14 5.81 -38.09 44.18
CA GLU A 14 4.64 -37.43 44.75
C GLU A 14 3.58 -37.21 43.67
N GLY A 15 2.36 -37.45 44.12
CA GLY A 15 1.23 -37.82 43.31
C GLY A 15 0.63 -36.76 42.40
N HIS A 16 0.25 -37.21 41.24
CA HIS A 16 -0.67 -36.50 40.37
C HIS A 16 -2.09 -36.44 41.00
N GLN A 17 -2.42 -35.33 41.62
CA GLN A 17 -3.83 -34.99 41.82
C GLN A 17 -4.34 -34.29 40.53
N ARG A 18 -5.20 -35.04 39.85
CA ARG A 18 -6.05 -34.49 38.77
C ARG A 18 -7.05 -33.57 39.44
N ASN A 19 -6.89 -32.24 39.25
CA ASN A 19 -7.93 -31.28 39.54
C ASN A 19 -9.03 -31.41 38.49
N HIS A 20 -10.16 -32.01 38.90
CA HIS A 20 -11.41 -31.92 38.18
C HIS A 20 -11.92 -30.48 38.28
N PHE A 21 -11.98 -29.79 37.13
CA PHE A 21 -12.77 -28.57 36.99
C PHE A 21 -14.25 -28.95 37.13
N HIS A 22 -14.87 -28.50 38.19
CA HIS A 22 -16.34 -28.45 38.29
C HIS A 22 -16.84 -27.25 37.49
N PRO A 23 -17.75 -27.44 36.53
CA PRO A 23 -18.40 -26.34 35.85
C PRO A 23 -19.70 -26.00 36.60
N ASP A 24 -19.62 -25.15 37.60
CA ASP A 24 -20.83 -24.59 38.21
C ASP A 24 -20.61 -23.09 38.49
N ARG A 25 -20.83 -22.30 37.46
CA ARG A 25 -21.38 -20.94 37.54
C ARG A 25 -22.22 -20.70 36.29
N SER A 26 -23.52 -20.67 36.50
CA SER A 26 -24.54 -20.26 35.54
C SER A 26 -24.17 -18.94 34.89
N VAL A 27 -23.62 -18.99 33.69
CA VAL A 27 -23.63 -17.87 32.76
C VAL A 27 -25.10 -17.73 32.36
N ALA A 28 -25.74 -16.61 32.73
CA ALA A 28 -27.05 -16.29 32.26
C ALA A 28 -27.09 -16.31 30.73
N GLU A 29 -27.71 -17.32 30.16
CA GLU A 29 -27.96 -17.41 28.72
C GLU A 29 -28.83 -16.22 28.31
N SER A 30 -28.27 -15.27 27.61
CA SER A 30 -29.06 -14.29 26.86
C SER A 30 -29.69 -15.02 25.69
N LYS A 31 -30.95 -15.37 25.78
CA LYS A 31 -31.74 -15.81 24.64
C LYS A 31 -31.92 -14.61 23.71
N ASP A 32 -31.37 -14.68 22.50
CA ASP A 32 -31.80 -13.79 21.43
C ASP A 32 -33.28 -14.04 21.12
N ASP A 33 -33.98 -13.02 20.70
CA ASP A 33 -35.40 -13.02 20.34
C ASP A 33 -35.81 -14.04 19.23
N LEU A 34 -34.85 -14.79 18.69
CA LEU A 34 -35.03 -15.82 17.66
C LEU A 34 -34.77 -17.26 18.12
N GLY A 35 -34.52 -17.49 19.40
CA GLY A 35 -34.49 -18.87 19.95
C GLY A 35 -33.25 -19.72 19.58
N ASN A 36 -32.25 -19.18 18.90
CA ASN A 36 -31.01 -19.90 18.59
C ASN A 36 -29.89 -19.51 19.57
N ALA A 37 -29.31 -20.51 20.25
CA ALA A 37 -28.11 -20.31 21.06
C ALA A 37 -26.93 -19.95 20.17
N SER A 38 -26.23 -18.86 20.48
CA SER A 38 -24.99 -18.49 19.73
C SER A 38 -23.93 -19.57 19.96
N PRO A 39 -23.08 -19.91 18.96
CA PRO A 39 -21.98 -20.84 19.13
C PRO A 39 -21.07 -20.44 20.30
N PRO A 40 -20.51 -21.39 21.09
CA PRO A 40 -19.85 -21.09 22.36
C PRO A 40 -18.61 -20.18 22.28
N LEU A 41 -18.01 -20.03 21.08
CA LEU A 41 -16.85 -19.15 20.84
C LEU A 41 -17.17 -17.93 19.98
N TYR A 42 -18.46 -17.70 19.68
CA TYR A 42 -18.92 -16.57 18.90
C TYR A 42 -19.73 -15.60 19.76
N SER A 43 -19.46 -14.33 19.68
CA SER A 43 -20.25 -13.28 20.32
C SER A 43 -20.50 -12.14 19.35
N LYS A 44 -21.75 -11.77 19.19
CA LYS A 44 -22.17 -10.60 18.39
C LYS A 44 -21.64 -9.27 18.94
N ARG A 45 -21.05 -9.26 20.14
CA ARG A 45 -20.45 -8.06 20.76
C ARG A 45 -19.08 -7.72 20.21
N PHE A 46 -18.41 -8.66 19.53
CA PHE A 46 -17.13 -8.40 18.91
C PHE A 46 -17.37 -7.94 17.48
N GLU A 47 -16.67 -6.91 17.07
CA GLU A 47 -16.64 -6.47 15.69
C GLU A 47 -15.95 -7.53 14.82
N HIS A 48 -16.56 -7.84 13.65
CA HIS A 48 -16.11 -8.87 12.73
C HIS A 48 -15.74 -8.27 11.38
N ASP A 49 -14.78 -7.37 11.40
CA ASP A 49 -14.40 -6.54 10.26
C ASP A 49 -13.45 -7.27 9.31
N ALA A 50 -13.99 -8.11 8.44
CA ALA A 50 -13.23 -8.75 7.37
C ALA A 50 -14.16 -9.19 6.23
N CYS A 51 -13.72 -9.04 4.96
CA CYS A 51 -14.50 -9.51 3.82
C CYS A 51 -14.74 -11.03 3.88
N GLY A 52 -15.95 -11.46 3.54
CA GLY A 52 -16.30 -12.86 3.32
C GLY A 52 -16.16 -13.21 1.84
N ILE A 53 -15.26 -14.14 1.48
CA ILE A 53 -15.09 -14.59 0.11
C ILE A 53 -15.06 -16.10 0.03
N GLY A 54 -15.42 -16.61 -1.14
CA GLY A 54 -15.28 -18.01 -1.45
C GLY A 54 -15.79 -18.38 -2.83
N PHE A 55 -15.63 -19.65 -3.17
CA PHE A 55 -16.28 -20.26 -4.34
C PHE A 55 -16.74 -21.67 -4.03
N LEU A 56 -17.74 -22.12 -4.80
CA LEU A 56 -18.21 -23.49 -4.85
C LEU A 56 -18.25 -23.95 -6.31
N ALA A 57 -17.77 -25.17 -6.59
CA ALA A 57 -17.69 -25.72 -7.93
C ALA A 57 -17.96 -27.22 -7.95
N ASP A 58 -18.70 -27.70 -8.98
CA ASP A 58 -18.89 -29.10 -9.30
C ASP A 58 -17.90 -29.51 -10.40
N LEU A 59 -16.88 -30.32 -10.04
CA LEU A 59 -15.88 -30.82 -11.00
C LEU A 59 -16.49 -31.69 -12.13
N SER A 60 -17.72 -32.16 -11.98
CA SER A 60 -18.38 -32.87 -13.06
C SER A 60 -18.88 -31.95 -14.19
N GLY A 61 -18.79 -30.63 -13.99
CA GLY A 61 -19.25 -29.63 -14.97
C GLY A 61 -20.77 -29.54 -15.14
N ARG A 62 -21.54 -30.17 -14.26
CA ARG A 62 -23.01 -30.19 -14.37
C ARG A 62 -23.63 -28.91 -13.84
N ASP A 63 -24.42 -28.27 -14.65
CA ASP A 63 -25.20 -27.10 -14.24
C ASP A 63 -26.42 -27.54 -13.39
N THR A 64 -26.44 -27.11 -12.13
CA THR A 64 -27.52 -27.39 -11.19
C THR A 64 -27.93 -26.15 -10.41
N HIS A 65 -29.19 -26.02 -10.06
CA HIS A 65 -29.66 -24.97 -9.16
C HIS A 65 -29.11 -25.18 -7.73
N ARG A 66 -28.83 -26.43 -7.34
CA ARG A 66 -28.22 -26.76 -6.06
C ARG A 66 -26.85 -26.11 -5.88
N THR A 67 -26.01 -26.07 -6.92
CA THR A 67 -24.70 -25.41 -6.87
C THR A 67 -24.84 -23.94 -6.54
N LEU A 68 -25.80 -23.23 -7.14
CA LEU A 68 -26.10 -21.85 -6.80
C LEU A 68 -26.62 -21.72 -5.38
N ASP A 69 -27.59 -22.56 -4.99
CA ASP A 69 -28.23 -22.51 -3.68
C ASP A 69 -27.22 -22.75 -2.54
N ASP A 70 -26.35 -23.73 -2.67
CA ASP A 70 -25.28 -24.02 -1.71
C ASP A 70 -24.24 -22.86 -1.65
N ALA A 71 -23.89 -22.23 -2.78
CA ALA A 71 -23.01 -21.07 -2.81
C ALA A 71 -23.63 -19.84 -2.13
N LEU A 72 -24.92 -19.58 -2.37
CA LEU A 72 -25.63 -18.48 -1.73
C LEU A 72 -25.79 -18.71 -0.22
N LYS A 73 -26.03 -19.95 0.24
CA LYS A 73 -26.01 -20.31 1.66
C LYS A 73 -24.63 -20.06 2.28
N CYS A 74 -23.55 -20.42 1.58
CA CYS A 74 -22.20 -20.10 2.06
C CYS A 74 -22.00 -18.58 2.21
N LEU A 75 -22.44 -17.79 1.23
CA LEU A 75 -22.38 -16.33 1.30
C LEU A 75 -23.22 -15.79 2.46
N GLU A 76 -24.45 -16.27 2.65
CA GLU A 76 -25.32 -15.88 3.76
C GLU A 76 -24.69 -16.16 5.14
N ARG A 77 -23.98 -17.28 5.29
CA ARG A 77 -23.26 -17.63 6.52
C ARG A 77 -22.05 -16.75 6.80
N LEU A 78 -21.55 -16.04 5.79
CA LEU A 78 -20.49 -15.05 5.93
C LEU A 78 -21.04 -13.64 6.25
N ALA A 79 -22.34 -13.47 6.48
CA ALA A 79 -22.97 -12.17 6.74
C ALA A 79 -22.34 -11.40 7.92
N HIS A 80 -21.78 -12.11 8.92
CA HIS A 80 -21.05 -11.53 10.05
C HIS A 80 -19.77 -10.79 9.64
N ARG A 81 -19.31 -10.97 8.40
CA ARG A 81 -18.15 -10.27 7.82
C ARG A 81 -18.53 -9.03 7.02
N GLY A 82 -19.81 -8.74 6.88
CA GLY A 82 -20.31 -7.52 6.24
C GLY A 82 -20.64 -6.43 7.25
N ALA A 83 -20.85 -5.22 6.75
CA ALA A 83 -21.31 -4.10 7.54
C ALA A 83 -22.63 -3.54 6.99
N PHE A 84 -23.31 -2.77 7.86
CA PHE A 84 -24.51 -2.03 7.51
C PHE A 84 -24.25 -0.54 7.68
N ASP A 85 -24.89 0.26 6.83
CA ASP A 85 -24.93 1.71 6.96
C ASP A 85 -25.74 2.12 8.23
N ALA A 86 -25.70 3.42 8.54
CA ALA A 86 -26.42 4.01 9.67
C ALA A 86 -27.94 3.76 9.63
N ASP A 87 -28.51 3.43 8.47
CA ASP A 87 -29.93 3.05 8.34
C ASP A 87 -30.24 1.62 8.84
N GLY A 88 -29.21 0.85 9.22
CA GLY A 88 -29.31 -0.51 9.75
C GLY A 88 -29.83 -1.55 8.73
N LYS A 89 -29.96 -1.18 7.46
CA LYS A 89 -30.52 -2.01 6.39
C LYS A 89 -29.73 -1.98 5.09
N SER A 90 -29.16 -0.85 4.71
CA SER A 90 -28.28 -0.79 3.53
C SER A 90 -27.00 -1.56 3.83
N GLY A 91 -26.73 -2.62 3.07
CA GLY A 91 -25.49 -3.37 3.15
C GLY A 91 -24.37 -2.65 2.41
N ASP A 92 -23.15 -3.01 2.73
CA ASP A 92 -21.92 -2.46 2.13
C ASP A 92 -21.53 -3.10 0.79
N GLY A 93 -22.24 -4.14 0.40
CA GLY A 93 -22.10 -4.80 -0.90
C GLY A 93 -22.01 -6.32 -0.80
N ALA A 94 -22.70 -7.00 -1.72
CA ALA A 94 -22.58 -8.45 -1.92
C ALA A 94 -22.81 -8.80 -3.39
N GLY A 95 -22.25 -9.94 -3.80
CA GLY A 95 -22.48 -10.42 -5.18
C GLY A 95 -21.90 -11.79 -5.42
N ILE A 96 -22.20 -12.28 -6.62
CA ILE A 96 -21.74 -13.55 -7.17
C ILE A 96 -21.27 -13.38 -8.61
N LEU A 97 -20.32 -14.23 -9.02
CA LEU A 97 -19.96 -14.50 -10.41
C LEU A 97 -20.08 -16.01 -10.65
N CYS A 98 -20.75 -16.38 -11.73
CA CYS A 98 -20.97 -17.78 -12.10
C CYS A 98 -20.95 -17.94 -13.63
N ASN A 99 -21.01 -19.18 -14.12
CA ASN A 99 -21.23 -19.42 -15.56
C ASN A 99 -22.66 -19.00 -15.95
N LEU A 100 -22.89 -18.81 -17.25
CA LEU A 100 -24.20 -18.38 -17.76
C LEU A 100 -25.28 -19.41 -17.42
N PRO A 101 -26.45 -18.99 -16.87
CA PRO A 101 -27.58 -19.88 -16.57
C PRO A 101 -28.38 -20.18 -17.83
N HIS A 102 -27.86 -21.01 -18.72
CA HIS A 102 -28.44 -21.26 -20.06
C HIS A 102 -29.89 -21.76 -20.04
N THR A 103 -30.30 -22.52 -19.00
CA THR A 103 -31.70 -22.96 -18.88
C THR A 103 -32.64 -21.76 -18.71
N LEU A 104 -32.33 -20.86 -17.81
CA LEU A 104 -33.09 -19.62 -17.60
C LEU A 104 -33.06 -18.75 -18.85
N LEU A 105 -31.89 -18.55 -19.42
CA LEU A 105 -31.68 -17.68 -20.57
C LEU A 105 -32.52 -18.17 -21.77
N ASN A 106 -32.46 -19.44 -22.08
CA ASN A 106 -33.24 -20.00 -23.21
C ASN A 106 -34.75 -19.87 -23.01
N ARG A 107 -35.24 -20.06 -21.77
CA ARG A 107 -36.65 -19.81 -21.45
C ARG A 107 -37.03 -18.34 -21.69
N GLU A 108 -36.18 -17.39 -21.30
CA GLU A 108 -36.44 -15.96 -21.51
C GLU A 108 -36.36 -15.58 -23.03
N LEU A 109 -35.45 -16.20 -23.80
CA LEU A 109 -35.35 -15.99 -25.23
C LEU A 109 -36.60 -16.53 -25.95
N GLU A 110 -37.08 -17.71 -25.57
CA GLU A 110 -38.32 -18.29 -26.13
C GLU A 110 -39.55 -17.40 -25.85
N ARG A 111 -39.61 -16.75 -24.67
CA ARG A 111 -40.71 -15.80 -24.34
C ARG A 111 -40.79 -14.61 -25.29
N VAL A 112 -39.66 -14.20 -25.88
CA VAL A 112 -39.60 -13.09 -26.86
C VAL A 112 -39.58 -13.60 -28.31
N GLY A 113 -39.85 -14.89 -28.54
CA GLY A 113 -39.95 -15.50 -29.88
C GLY A 113 -38.59 -15.85 -30.51
N GLN A 114 -37.52 -15.86 -29.72
CA GLN A 114 -36.22 -16.32 -30.19
C GLN A 114 -36.09 -17.83 -29.97
N ARG A 115 -35.21 -18.47 -30.75
CA ARG A 115 -34.89 -19.90 -30.55
C ARG A 115 -33.96 -20.09 -29.34
N ALA A 116 -33.97 -21.31 -28.82
CA ALA A 116 -32.97 -21.74 -27.85
C ALA A 116 -31.55 -21.80 -28.48
N HIS A 117 -30.54 -21.44 -27.71
CA HIS A 117 -29.16 -21.42 -28.12
C HIS A 117 -28.32 -22.38 -27.27
N ARG A 118 -27.23 -22.89 -27.82
CA ARG A 118 -26.25 -23.71 -27.08
C ARG A 118 -25.33 -22.79 -26.24
N PRO A 119 -24.71 -23.33 -25.17
CA PRO A 119 -23.60 -22.64 -24.49
C PRO A 119 -22.57 -22.15 -25.50
N GLY A 120 -22.10 -20.91 -25.33
CA GLY A 120 -21.15 -20.26 -26.23
C GLY A 120 -21.78 -19.59 -27.48
N ASP A 121 -23.00 -19.91 -27.89
CA ASP A 121 -23.65 -19.28 -29.05
C ASP A 121 -24.24 -17.89 -28.76
N VAL A 122 -24.29 -17.51 -27.48
CA VAL A 122 -24.83 -16.24 -27.02
C VAL A 122 -23.95 -15.64 -25.90
N ALA A 123 -23.97 -14.32 -25.80
CA ALA A 123 -23.35 -13.60 -24.67
C ALA A 123 -24.37 -12.70 -23.98
N ILE A 124 -24.15 -12.43 -22.69
CA ILE A 124 -25.01 -11.58 -21.89
C ILE A 124 -24.17 -10.43 -21.32
N GLY A 125 -24.65 -9.20 -21.52
CA GLY A 125 -24.17 -8.02 -20.81
C GLY A 125 -25.13 -7.65 -19.68
N ILE A 126 -24.66 -7.52 -18.44
CA ILE A 126 -25.40 -6.84 -17.37
C ILE A 126 -24.93 -5.39 -17.33
N VAL A 127 -25.90 -4.48 -17.53
CA VAL A 127 -25.65 -3.04 -17.61
C VAL A 127 -26.46 -2.32 -16.56
N PHE A 128 -25.79 -1.49 -15.78
CA PHE A 128 -26.41 -0.52 -14.88
C PHE A 128 -26.62 0.78 -15.65
N LEU A 129 -27.87 1.22 -15.75
CA LEU A 129 -28.28 2.40 -16.47
C LEU A 129 -28.80 3.48 -15.52
N PRO A 130 -28.62 4.77 -15.84
CA PRO A 130 -29.26 5.86 -15.10
C PRO A 130 -30.77 5.70 -15.06
N LYS A 131 -31.41 6.07 -13.93
CA LYS A 131 -32.89 6.09 -13.82
C LYS A 131 -33.58 7.17 -14.65
N GLN A 132 -32.87 8.25 -14.94
CA GLN A 132 -33.42 9.35 -15.73
C GLN A 132 -33.70 8.88 -17.16
N ALA A 133 -34.94 9.00 -17.63
CA ALA A 133 -35.42 8.41 -18.89
C ALA A 133 -34.58 8.83 -20.12
N GLU A 134 -34.19 10.12 -20.21
CA GLU A 134 -33.37 10.63 -21.31
C GLU A 134 -31.96 10.02 -21.31
N LEU A 135 -31.30 9.98 -20.13
CA LEU A 135 -29.98 9.36 -19.99
C LEU A 135 -30.00 7.86 -20.20
N ASN A 136 -31.07 7.20 -19.74
CA ASN A 136 -31.30 5.76 -19.97
C ASN A 136 -31.43 5.46 -21.48
N ALA A 137 -32.29 6.21 -22.19
CA ALA A 137 -32.45 6.06 -23.61
C ALA A 137 -31.14 6.29 -24.38
N LYS A 138 -30.40 7.36 -24.04
CA LYS A 138 -29.09 7.66 -24.63
C LYS A 138 -28.06 6.55 -24.34
N SER A 139 -28.08 5.99 -23.14
CA SER A 139 -27.21 4.86 -22.77
C SER A 139 -27.49 3.62 -23.63
N ARG A 140 -28.77 3.27 -23.81
CA ARG A 140 -29.18 2.17 -24.68
C ARG A 140 -28.81 2.40 -26.14
N GLU A 141 -28.92 3.64 -26.62
CA GLU A 141 -28.48 3.99 -27.97
C GLU A 141 -26.98 3.81 -28.15
N ILE A 142 -26.15 4.22 -27.17
CA ILE A 142 -24.71 3.99 -27.18
C ILE A 142 -24.42 2.48 -27.25
N VAL A 143 -25.00 1.69 -26.36
CA VAL A 143 -24.83 0.24 -26.38
C VAL A 143 -25.24 -0.38 -27.72
N ALA A 144 -26.41 -0.04 -28.21
CA ALA A 144 -26.92 -0.57 -29.50
C ALA A 144 -26.03 -0.18 -30.70
N ARG A 145 -25.54 1.05 -30.71
CA ARG A 145 -24.63 1.56 -31.77
C ARG A 145 -23.31 0.79 -31.76
N GLU A 146 -22.66 0.64 -30.56
CA GLU A 146 -21.38 -0.07 -30.48
C GLU A 146 -21.53 -1.57 -30.81
N LEU A 147 -22.63 -2.20 -30.42
CA LEU A 147 -22.94 -3.57 -30.80
C LEU A 147 -23.13 -3.68 -32.35
N ALA A 148 -23.85 -2.74 -32.95
CA ALA A 148 -24.07 -2.72 -34.40
C ALA A 148 -22.76 -2.45 -35.18
N ASN A 149 -21.90 -1.52 -34.70
CA ASN A 149 -20.60 -1.26 -35.28
C ASN A 149 -19.69 -2.50 -35.31
N ARG A 150 -19.90 -3.40 -34.37
CA ARG A 150 -19.16 -4.67 -34.24
C ARG A 150 -19.91 -5.90 -34.76
N GLN A 151 -21.01 -5.68 -35.48
CA GLN A 151 -21.83 -6.71 -36.10
C GLN A 151 -22.34 -7.78 -35.11
N LEU A 152 -22.66 -7.38 -33.89
CA LEU A 152 -23.25 -8.24 -32.86
C LEU A 152 -24.78 -8.15 -32.89
N PRO A 153 -25.49 -9.17 -33.33
CA PRO A 153 -26.96 -9.18 -33.36
C PRO A 153 -27.53 -9.18 -31.94
N VAL A 154 -28.32 -8.18 -31.60
CA VAL A 154 -29.05 -8.15 -30.33
C VAL A 154 -30.29 -9.04 -30.45
N LEU A 155 -30.34 -10.07 -29.61
CA LEU A 155 -31.46 -10.99 -29.54
C LEU A 155 -32.58 -10.49 -28.63
N MET A 156 -32.17 -9.88 -27.48
CA MET A 156 -33.09 -9.46 -26.45
C MET A 156 -32.46 -8.36 -25.55
N TRP A 157 -33.31 -7.41 -25.13
CA TRP A 157 -33.13 -6.63 -23.93
C TRP A 157 -34.07 -7.12 -22.85
N ARG A 158 -33.60 -7.37 -21.67
CA ARG A 158 -34.36 -7.86 -20.52
C ARG A 158 -34.10 -6.99 -19.30
N THR A 159 -35.15 -6.46 -18.68
CA THR A 159 -35.05 -5.86 -17.35
C THR A 159 -34.85 -6.99 -16.33
N VAL A 160 -33.82 -6.89 -15.51
CA VAL A 160 -33.57 -7.85 -14.45
C VAL A 160 -34.63 -7.68 -13.36
N HIS A 161 -35.27 -8.78 -12.97
CA HIS A 161 -36.31 -8.75 -11.95
C HIS A 161 -35.69 -8.57 -10.57
N VAL A 162 -35.95 -7.41 -9.96
CA VAL A 162 -35.46 -7.05 -8.63
C VAL A 162 -36.59 -6.69 -7.68
N GLU A 163 -36.38 -6.91 -6.37
CA GLU A 163 -37.30 -6.53 -5.30
C GLU A 163 -36.73 -5.32 -4.52
N PRO A 164 -37.14 -4.08 -4.84
CA PRO A 164 -36.60 -2.88 -4.20
C PRO A 164 -36.85 -2.79 -2.69
N ASN A 165 -37.91 -3.43 -2.18
CA ASN A 165 -38.21 -3.44 -0.74
C ASN A 165 -37.16 -4.21 0.08
N ALA A 166 -36.32 -5.03 -0.55
CA ALA A 166 -35.19 -5.69 0.09
C ALA A 166 -34.06 -4.70 0.46
N LEU A 167 -34.03 -3.51 -0.14
CA LEU A 167 -32.97 -2.51 0.03
C LEU A 167 -33.19 -1.61 1.24
N GLY A 168 -32.10 -1.08 1.82
CA GLY A 168 -32.11 0.06 2.71
C GLY A 168 -32.25 1.37 1.93
N LYS A 169 -32.48 2.47 2.61
CA LYS A 169 -32.78 3.78 2.01
C LYS A 169 -31.68 4.23 1.06
N ARG A 170 -30.43 4.17 1.51
CA ARG A 170 -29.28 4.62 0.71
C ARG A 170 -29.10 3.81 -0.58
N ALA A 171 -29.19 2.48 -0.47
CA ALA A 171 -29.10 1.61 -1.63
C ALA A 171 -30.28 1.82 -2.61
N LEU A 172 -31.48 2.13 -2.10
CA LEU A 172 -32.66 2.42 -2.88
C LEU A 172 -32.55 3.78 -3.61
N ASP A 173 -32.02 4.79 -2.94
CA ASP A 173 -31.84 6.14 -3.51
C ASP A 173 -30.88 6.11 -4.70
N SER A 174 -29.83 5.28 -4.64
CA SER A 174 -28.82 5.10 -5.70
C SER A 174 -29.05 3.89 -6.61
N LEU A 175 -30.19 3.18 -6.52
CA LEU A 175 -30.49 1.99 -7.32
C LEU A 175 -30.48 2.32 -8.83
N PRO A 176 -29.63 1.68 -9.66
CA PRO A 176 -29.68 1.84 -11.12
C PRO A 176 -30.85 1.10 -11.76
N ASP A 177 -31.15 1.39 -13.02
CA ASP A 177 -31.95 0.50 -13.86
C ASP A 177 -31.07 -0.65 -14.36
N ILE A 178 -31.33 -1.88 -13.88
CA ILE A 178 -30.50 -3.05 -14.16
C ILE A 178 -31.06 -3.80 -15.36
N GLN A 179 -30.29 -3.81 -16.45
CA GLN A 179 -30.70 -4.42 -17.71
C GLN A 179 -29.73 -5.51 -18.16
N GLN A 180 -30.25 -6.50 -18.86
CA GLN A 180 -29.48 -7.48 -19.62
C GLN A 180 -29.64 -7.22 -21.12
N VAL A 181 -28.52 -7.20 -21.84
CA VAL A 181 -28.46 -7.25 -23.28
C VAL A 181 -27.91 -8.61 -23.70
N VAL A 182 -28.66 -9.32 -24.53
CA VAL A 182 -28.27 -10.64 -25.06
C VAL A 182 -27.94 -10.51 -26.53
N VAL A 183 -26.77 -10.99 -26.92
CA VAL A 183 -26.28 -10.95 -28.32
C VAL A 183 -25.94 -12.34 -28.81
N ALA A 184 -26.14 -12.56 -30.09
CA ALA A 184 -25.73 -13.80 -30.73
C ALA A 184 -24.27 -13.78 -31.14
N ARG A 185 -23.61 -14.95 -31.08
CA ARG A 185 -22.24 -15.13 -31.58
C ARG A 185 -22.25 -15.18 -33.10
N PRO A 186 -21.52 -14.31 -33.80
CA PRO A 186 -21.27 -14.44 -35.22
C PRO A 186 -20.47 -15.69 -35.56
N ASP A 187 -20.77 -16.31 -36.72
CA ASP A 187 -20.08 -17.53 -37.19
C ASP A 187 -18.58 -17.34 -37.45
N THR A 188 -18.11 -16.10 -37.45
CA THR A 188 -16.69 -15.75 -37.64
C THR A 188 -15.80 -16.15 -36.45
N PHE A 189 -16.36 -16.30 -35.24
CA PHE A 189 -15.61 -16.68 -34.04
C PHE A 189 -15.54 -18.21 -33.89
N ARG A 190 -14.30 -18.72 -33.79
CA ARG A 190 -13.98 -20.16 -33.76
C ARG A 190 -14.44 -20.86 -32.49
N ASP A 191 -14.29 -20.16 -31.34
CA ASP A 191 -14.53 -20.68 -30.01
C ASP A 191 -15.01 -19.57 -29.05
N ASP A 192 -15.39 -19.96 -27.85
CA ASP A 192 -15.92 -19.07 -26.81
C ASP A 192 -14.88 -18.05 -26.35
N TYR A 193 -13.59 -18.44 -26.37
CA TYR A 193 -12.52 -17.56 -25.94
C TYR A 193 -12.30 -16.41 -26.95
N ALA A 194 -12.28 -16.72 -28.24
CA ALA A 194 -12.18 -15.72 -29.30
C ALA A 194 -13.39 -14.77 -29.29
N PHE A 195 -14.57 -15.30 -28.94
CA PHE A 195 -15.75 -14.46 -28.80
C PHE A 195 -15.64 -13.52 -27.58
N ASP A 196 -15.22 -14.01 -26.41
CA ASP A 196 -14.99 -13.15 -25.22
C ASP A 196 -13.90 -12.08 -25.45
N GLN A 197 -12.85 -12.40 -26.22
CA GLN A 197 -11.85 -11.41 -26.63
C GLN A 197 -12.47 -10.26 -27.44
N HIS A 198 -13.42 -10.57 -28.29
CA HIS A 198 -14.16 -9.57 -29.06
C HIS A 198 -15.16 -8.79 -28.16
N LEU A 199 -15.86 -9.48 -27.28
CA LEU A 199 -16.78 -8.86 -26.32
C LEU A 199 -16.08 -7.88 -25.39
N TYR A 200 -14.83 -8.15 -24.98
CA TYR A 200 -13.99 -7.22 -24.22
C TYR A 200 -13.78 -5.91 -24.99
N LEU A 201 -13.38 -6.00 -26.25
CA LEU A 201 -13.21 -4.84 -27.13
C LEU A 201 -14.50 -4.01 -27.21
N VAL A 202 -15.63 -4.68 -27.46
CA VAL A 202 -16.95 -4.05 -27.58
C VAL A 202 -17.36 -3.36 -26.28
N ARG A 203 -17.18 -4.03 -25.15
CA ARG A 203 -17.49 -3.47 -23.85
C ARG A 203 -16.66 -2.21 -23.56
N ARG A 204 -15.36 -2.25 -23.83
CA ARG A 204 -14.48 -1.08 -23.64
C ARG A 204 -14.92 0.09 -24.53
N ASN A 205 -15.32 -0.18 -25.77
CA ASN A 205 -15.87 0.85 -26.66
C ASN A 205 -17.17 1.44 -26.12
N ILE A 206 -18.06 0.62 -25.57
CA ILE A 206 -19.30 1.06 -24.91
C ILE A 206 -18.98 1.97 -23.71
N GLU A 207 -18.08 1.53 -22.82
CA GLU A 207 -17.68 2.28 -21.63
C GLU A 207 -17.02 3.62 -21.99
N ASN A 208 -16.11 3.62 -22.96
CA ASN A 208 -15.44 4.84 -23.44
C ASN A 208 -16.45 5.81 -24.06
N ALA A 209 -17.36 5.32 -24.90
CA ALA A 209 -18.39 6.15 -25.51
C ALA A 209 -19.36 6.74 -24.47
N ALA A 210 -19.72 6.00 -23.43
CA ALA A 210 -20.53 6.49 -22.33
C ALA A 210 -19.80 7.55 -21.51
N LYS A 211 -18.50 7.36 -21.25
CA LYS A 211 -17.63 8.33 -20.56
C LYS A 211 -17.48 9.62 -21.36
N GLU A 212 -17.23 9.54 -22.67
CA GLU A 212 -17.18 10.70 -23.57
C GLU A 212 -18.52 11.46 -23.61
N ALA A 213 -19.63 10.74 -23.61
CA ALA A 213 -20.97 11.30 -23.55
C ALA A 213 -21.35 11.83 -22.16
N LYS A 214 -20.46 11.68 -21.15
CA LYS A 214 -20.65 12.08 -19.75
C LYS A 214 -21.92 11.53 -19.13
N ILE A 215 -22.21 10.25 -19.37
CA ILE A 215 -23.37 9.58 -18.79
C ILE A 215 -23.00 9.19 -17.33
N PRO A 216 -23.67 9.76 -16.33
CA PRO A 216 -23.46 9.36 -14.94
C PRO A 216 -24.06 7.99 -14.67
N ASP A 217 -23.59 7.28 -13.65
CA ASP A 217 -24.12 6.00 -13.14
C ASP A 217 -24.23 4.90 -14.21
N PHE A 218 -23.48 5.01 -15.31
CA PHE A 218 -23.41 3.98 -16.35
C PHE A 218 -22.29 3.01 -16.04
N TYR A 219 -22.60 1.71 -15.97
CA TYR A 219 -21.57 0.70 -15.70
C TYR A 219 -21.94 -0.65 -16.35
N VAL A 220 -20.98 -1.33 -16.96
CA VAL A 220 -21.13 -2.69 -17.49
C VAL A 220 -20.54 -3.69 -16.49
N ALA A 221 -21.42 -4.34 -15.71
CA ALA A 221 -21.00 -5.25 -14.65
C ALA A 221 -20.32 -6.53 -15.19
N SER A 222 -20.86 -7.08 -16.30
CA SER A 222 -20.26 -8.17 -17.05
C SER A 222 -20.72 -8.15 -18.51
N PHE A 223 -19.90 -8.64 -19.44
CA PHE A 223 -20.28 -8.89 -20.82
C PHE A 223 -19.46 -10.05 -21.38
N SER A 224 -19.99 -11.26 -21.34
CA SER A 224 -19.28 -12.49 -21.66
C SER A 224 -20.22 -13.56 -22.18
N CYS A 225 -19.69 -14.51 -22.94
CA CYS A 225 -20.38 -15.74 -23.31
C CYS A 225 -20.19 -16.90 -22.33
N ARG A 226 -19.33 -16.69 -21.30
CA ARG A 226 -18.95 -17.71 -20.32
C ARG A 226 -19.42 -17.40 -18.90
N THR A 227 -19.35 -16.12 -18.46
CA THR A 227 -19.62 -15.72 -17.08
C THR A 227 -20.63 -14.58 -16.97
N ILE A 228 -21.28 -14.50 -15.81
CA ILE A 228 -22.21 -13.44 -15.48
C ILE A 228 -22.03 -12.98 -14.02
N VAL A 229 -22.18 -11.68 -13.75
CA VAL A 229 -22.02 -11.08 -12.44
C VAL A 229 -23.34 -10.50 -11.94
N TYR A 230 -23.81 -10.95 -10.79
CA TYR A 230 -24.91 -10.34 -10.04
C TYR A 230 -24.35 -9.71 -8.76
N LYS A 231 -24.42 -8.39 -8.65
CA LYS A 231 -23.89 -7.64 -7.51
C LYS A 231 -24.77 -6.44 -7.14
N ALA A 232 -24.78 -6.07 -5.86
CA ALA A 232 -25.64 -5.01 -5.35
C ALA A 232 -25.12 -4.42 -4.05
N LEU A 233 -25.61 -3.21 -3.68
CA LEU A 233 -25.40 -2.60 -2.37
C LEU A 233 -26.33 -3.23 -1.33
N VAL A 234 -26.08 -4.48 -0.98
CA VAL A 234 -26.86 -5.28 -0.05
C VAL A 234 -25.95 -6.07 0.87
N SER A 235 -26.48 -6.56 1.99
CA SER A 235 -25.84 -7.63 2.75
C SER A 235 -26.08 -8.98 2.09
N ALA A 236 -25.26 -9.98 2.41
CA ALA A 236 -25.36 -11.32 1.84
C ALA A 236 -26.80 -11.93 1.90
N PRO A 237 -27.53 -11.89 3.05
CA PRO A 237 -28.90 -12.43 3.11
C PRO A 237 -29.92 -11.65 2.27
N GLN A 238 -29.60 -10.44 1.82
CA GLN A 238 -30.49 -9.63 0.98
C GLN A 238 -30.31 -9.92 -0.50
N LEU A 239 -29.14 -10.44 -0.96
CA LEU A 239 -28.81 -10.60 -2.36
C LEU A 239 -29.85 -11.44 -3.12
N ARG A 240 -30.20 -12.62 -2.55
CA ARG A 240 -31.24 -13.52 -3.11
C ARG A 240 -32.64 -12.89 -3.07
N LYS A 241 -32.92 -12.11 -2.04
CA LYS A 241 -34.21 -11.42 -1.92
C LYS A 241 -34.34 -10.26 -2.90
N PHE A 242 -33.22 -9.63 -3.24
CA PHE A 242 -33.18 -8.53 -4.16
C PHE A 242 -33.24 -8.99 -5.62
N TYR A 243 -32.39 -9.96 -6.04
CA TYR A 243 -32.41 -10.53 -7.36
C TYR A 243 -33.28 -11.77 -7.42
N LEU A 244 -34.51 -11.64 -7.93
CA LEU A 244 -35.48 -12.74 -7.99
C LEU A 244 -35.02 -13.90 -8.90
N ASP A 245 -34.18 -13.60 -9.90
CA ASP A 245 -33.55 -14.62 -10.75
C ASP A 245 -32.80 -15.68 -9.95
N LEU A 246 -32.14 -15.30 -8.85
CA LEU A 246 -31.33 -16.21 -8.02
C LEU A 246 -32.17 -17.24 -7.23
N SER A 247 -33.49 -17.07 -7.19
CA SER A 247 -34.43 -18.02 -6.62
C SER A 247 -35.14 -18.87 -7.66
N ASP A 248 -34.86 -18.62 -8.96
CA ASP A 248 -35.50 -19.36 -10.06
C ASP A 248 -34.85 -20.75 -10.24
N PRO A 249 -35.60 -21.86 -10.20
CA PRO A 249 -35.06 -23.21 -10.34
C PRO A 249 -34.34 -23.48 -11.68
N ASP A 250 -34.61 -22.65 -12.70
CA ASP A 250 -33.90 -22.70 -13.98
C ASP A 250 -32.59 -21.93 -14.01
N PHE A 251 -32.29 -21.21 -12.96
CA PHE A 251 -30.93 -20.64 -12.76
C PHE A 251 -29.99 -21.76 -12.31
N LYS A 252 -29.43 -22.47 -13.29
CA LYS A 252 -28.55 -23.61 -13.08
C LYS A 252 -27.12 -23.26 -13.46
N VAL A 253 -26.17 -23.59 -12.60
CA VAL A 253 -24.74 -23.29 -12.78
C VAL A 253 -23.88 -24.45 -12.26
N ASN A 254 -22.65 -24.55 -12.75
CA ASN A 254 -21.67 -25.55 -12.29
C ASN A 254 -20.67 -24.99 -11.30
N HIS A 255 -20.53 -23.65 -11.20
CA HIS A 255 -19.73 -22.99 -10.20
C HIS A 255 -20.30 -21.61 -9.87
N CYS A 256 -19.92 -21.12 -8.68
CA CYS A 256 -20.25 -19.79 -8.24
C CYS A 256 -19.16 -19.31 -7.29
N LEU A 257 -18.51 -18.20 -7.59
CA LEU A 257 -17.71 -17.46 -6.63
C LEU A 257 -18.55 -16.31 -6.04
N PHE A 258 -18.24 -15.92 -4.82
CA PHE A 258 -19.07 -14.97 -4.09
C PHE A 258 -18.22 -14.08 -3.17
N HIS A 259 -18.75 -12.91 -2.89
CA HIS A 259 -18.14 -11.92 -2.04
C HIS A 259 -19.19 -11.20 -1.18
N GLN A 260 -18.82 -10.97 0.09
CA GLN A 260 -19.52 -10.12 1.04
C GLN A 260 -18.62 -8.96 1.43
N ARG A 261 -19.13 -7.74 1.33
CA ARG A 261 -18.49 -6.46 1.60
C ARG A 261 -17.88 -5.79 0.36
N TYR A 262 -17.60 -4.48 0.45
CA TYR A 262 -16.92 -3.68 -0.58
C TYR A 262 -15.40 -3.59 -0.30
N SER A 263 -14.66 -2.98 -1.23
CA SER A 263 -13.22 -2.72 -1.03
C SER A 263 -12.99 -1.68 0.08
N THR A 264 -12.00 -1.95 0.93
CA THR A 264 -11.56 -1.02 1.97
C THR A 264 -11.13 0.33 1.38
N ASN A 265 -11.24 1.40 2.18
CA ASN A 265 -10.85 2.77 1.82
C ASN A 265 -11.61 3.40 0.64
N THR A 266 -12.72 2.80 0.19
CA THR A 266 -13.58 3.38 -0.84
C THR A 266 -15.01 3.57 -0.32
N PHE A 267 -15.71 4.56 -0.92
CA PHE A 267 -17.12 4.76 -0.62
C PHE A 267 -17.94 3.68 -1.33
N PRO A 268 -18.86 2.95 -0.63
CA PRO A 268 -19.67 1.91 -1.23
C PRO A 268 -20.60 2.45 -2.30
N THR A 269 -20.49 1.88 -3.52
CA THR A 269 -21.35 2.18 -4.66
C THR A 269 -21.71 0.90 -5.39
N TRP A 270 -22.73 0.94 -6.28
CA TRP A 270 -23.21 -0.24 -7.00
C TRP A 270 -22.11 -0.87 -7.87
N GLU A 271 -21.33 -0.06 -8.56
CA GLU A 271 -20.24 -0.52 -9.43
C GLU A 271 -19.04 -1.10 -8.65
N ARG A 272 -18.80 -0.62 -7.42
CA ARG A 272 -17.70 -1.08 -6.57
C ARG A 272 -18.01 -2.32 -5.75
N ALA A 273 -19.30 -2.73 -5.66
CA ALA A 273 -19.63 -4.03 -5.08
C ALA A 273 -18.91 -5.15 -5.83
N GLN A 274 -18.44 -6.16 -5.11
CA GLN A 274 -17.72 -7.29 -5.69
C GLN A 274 -18.67 -8.51 -5.83
N PRO A 275 -18.37 -9.44 -6.76
CA PRO A 275 -17.19 -9.57 -7.63
C PRO A 275 -17.12 -8.56 -8.78
N PHE A 276 -15.93 -8.43 -9.35
CA PHE A 276 -15.73 -7.84 -10.67
C PHE A 276 -15.87 -8.92 -11.75
N ARG A 277 -15.26 -8.75 -12.95
CA ARG A 277 -15.49 -9.62 -14.11
C ARG A 277 -14.77 -10.95 -14.04
N PHE A 278 -13.62 -11.00 -13.37
CA PHE A 278 -12.78 -12.19 -13.21
C PHE A 278 -12.49 -12.52 -11.74
N ILE A 279 -12.46 -11.51 -10.86
CA ILE A 279 -12.01 -11.70 -9.49
C ILE A 279 -12.94 -11.10 -8.45
N ALA A 280 -12.82 -11.62 -7.22
CA ALA A 280 -13.19 -10.93 -6.00
C ALA A 280 -12.04 -11.00 -4.99
N HIS A 281 -11.88 -9.98 -4.17
CA HIS A 281 -10.70 -9.76 -3.35
C HIS A 281 -11.06 -9.44 -1.90
N ASN A 282 -10.42 -10.13 -0.97
CA ASN A 282 -10.40 -9.79 0.45
C ASN A 282 -9.01 -9.29 0.83
N GLY A 283 -8.89 -8.00 1.09
CA GLY A 283 -7.66 -7.35 1.46
C GLY A 283 -7.54 -5.96 0.87
N GLU A 284 -6.32 -5.55 0.62
CA GLU A 284 -5.98 -4.25 0.06
C GLU A 284 -4.70 -4.36 -0.79
N ILE A 285 -4.70 -3.79 -1.98
CA ILE A 285 -3.50 -3.64 -2.80
C ILE A 285 -2.84 -2.30 -2.41
N ASN A 286 -1.85 -2.38 -1.54
CA ASN A 286 -1.21 -1.19 -0.96
C ASN A 286 -0.44 -0.36 -1.98
N THR A 287 -0.04 -0.97 -3.11
CA THR A 287 0.74 -0.33 -4.18
C THR A 287 -0.10 0.13 -5.38
N VAL A 288 -1.44 0.11 -5.27
CA VAL A 288 -2.37 0.32 -6.38
C VAL A 288 -2.12 1.60 -7.19
N GLU A 289 -1.79 2.72 -6.54
CA GLU A 289 -1.53 4.00 -7.22
C GLU A 289 -0.29 3.92 -8.13
N GLY A 290 0.79 3.29 -7.63
CA GLY A 290 1.99 3.04 -8.42
C GLY A 290 1.74 2.06 -9.57
N ASN A 291 1.04 0.98 -9.29
CA ASN A 291 0.70 -0.02 -10.31
C ASN A 291 -0.13 0.58 -11.44
N GLN A 292 -1.09 1.46 -11.13
CA GLN A 292 -1.87 2.20 -12.12
C GLN A 292 -0.98 3.08 -13.00
N MET A 293 -0.08 3.88 -12.40
CA MET A 293 0.84 4.73 -13.17
C MET A 293 1.76 3.92 -14.07
N TRP A 294 2.27 2.81 -13.59
CA TRP A 294 3.07 1.90 -14.42
C TRP A 294 2.25 1.31 -15.57
N MET A 295 0.97 0.97 -15.34
CA MET A 295 0.10 0.50 -16.42
C MET A 295 -0.15 1.58 -17.47
N SER A 296 -0.45 2.82 -17.06
CA SER A 296 -0.60 3.95 -18.00
C SER A 296 0.66 4.20 -18.82
N SER A 297 1.85 4.05 -18.19
CA SER A 297 3.12 4.11 -18.92
C SER A 297 3.28 3.01 -19.97
N ARG A 298 2.80 1.79 -19.67
CA ARG A 298 2.88 0.64 -20.58
C ARG A 298 1.93 0.73 -21.77
N GLU A 299 0.82 1.45 -21.62
CA GLU A 299 -0.19 1.59 -22.68
C GLU A 299 0.38 2.14 -23.98
N ALA A 300 1.41 2.99 -23.93
CA ALA A 300 2.09 3.52 -25.10
C ALA A 300 2.87 2.46 -25.90
N ASP A 301 3.34 1.40 -25.24
CA ASP A 301 4.14 0.33 -25.83
C ASP A 301 3.35 -1.00 -25.97
N LEU A 302 2.03 -0.99 -25.69
CA LEU A 302 1.19 -2.18 -25.83
C LEU A 302 0.93 -2.51 -27.31
N GLU A 303 1.36 -3.70 -27.68
CA GLU A 303 1.07 -4.35 -28.97
C GLU A 303 0.37 -5.69 -28.68
N SER A 304 -0.62 -6.06 -29.46
CA SER A 304 -1.39 -7.28 -29.27
C SER A 304 -1.50 -8.09 -30.55
N LEU A 305 -1.22 -9.38 -30.45
CA LEU A 305 -1.48 -10.33 -31.53
C LEU A 305 -2.98 -10.66 -31.65
N VAL A 306 -3.74 -10.43 -30.58
CA VAL A 306 -5.19 -10.72 -30.54
C VAL A 306 -5.98 -9.60 -31.19
N TRP A 307 -5.69 -8.34 -30.81
CA TRP A 307 -6.48 -7.18 -31.22
C TRP A 307 -5.81 -6.32 -32.30
N GLY A 308 -4.52 -6.57 -32.63
CA GLY A 308 -3.79 -5.78 -33.62
C GLY A 308 -3.84 -4.28 -33.30
N SER A 309 -4.17 -3.45 -34.31
CA SER A 309 -4.32 -2.00 -34.14
C SER A 309 -5.53 -1.58 -33.30
N GLU A 310 -6.48 -2.46 -33.02
CA GLU A 310 -7.65 -2.17 -32.19
C GLU A 310 -7.32 -2.10 -30.70
N ILE A 311 -6.10 -2.49 -30.29
CA ILE A 311 -5.59 -2.34 -28.90
C ILE A 311 -5.76 -0.92 -28.35
N ASP A 312 -5.69 0.09 -29.21
CA ASP A 312 -5.84 1.49 -28.80
C ASP A 312 -7.27 1.83 -28.35
N SER A 313 -8.27 1.11 -28.83
CA SER A 313 -9.68 1.35 -28.48
C SER A 313 -10.07 0.86 -27.08
N ILE A 314 -9.26 -0.01 -26.47
CA ILE A 314 -9.50 -0.49 -25.11
C ILE A 314 -8.82 0.37 -24.02
N LYS A 315 -8.01 1.35 -24.43
CA LYS A 315 -7.34 2.26 -23.52
C LYS A 315 -8.30 3.36 -23.01
N PRO A 316 -8.09 3.89 -21.79
CA PRO A 316 -7.13 3.43 -20.78
C PRO A 316 -7.50 2.05 -20.25
N ILE A 317 -6.50 1.23 -19.94
CA ILE A 317 -6.75 -0.14 -19.43
C ILE A 317 -7.36 -0.11 -18.04
N VAL A 318 -6.76 0.67 -17.14
CA VAL A 318 -7.19 0.79 -15.75
C VAL A 318 -8.19 1.93 -15.62
N ASP A 319 -9.31 1.65 -14.98
CA ASP A 319 -10.29 2.67 -14.60
C ASP A 319 -9.86 3.33 -13.28
N GLU A 320 -9.47 4.61 -13.38
CA GLU A 320 -8.97 5.40 -12.25
C GLU A 320 -10.01 5.64 -11.13
N ASP A 321 -11.29 5.62 -11.49
CA ASP A 321 -12.38 5.82 -10.55
C ASP A 321 -12.78 4.53 -9.81
N SER A 322 -12.21 3.39 -10.21
CA SER A 322 -12.51 2.09 -9.60
C SER A 322 -11.74 1.86 -8.28
N SER A 323 -12.18 0.85 -7.53
CA SER A 323 -11.45 0.38 -6.35
C SER A 323 -10.13 -0.31 -6.74
N ASP A 324 -9.25 -0.57 -5.75
CA ASP A 324 -8.03 -1.37 -5.92
C ASP A 324 -8.31 -2.71 -6.60
N THR A 325 -9.35 -3.41 -6.15
CA THR A 325 -9.80 -4.67 -6.75
C THR A 325 -10.26 -4.51 -8.19
N GLY A 326 -11.02 -3.45 -8.51
CA GLY A 326 -11.48 -3.20 -9.88
C GLY A 326 -10.34 -2.84 -10.82
N ARG A 327 -9.37 -2.07 -10.36
CA ARG A 327 -8.14 -1.76 -11.11
C ARG A 327 -7.31 -3.03 -11.37
N LEU A 328 -7.18 -3.90 -10.37
CA LEU A 328 -6.53 -5.21 -10.53
C LEU A 328 -7.30 -6.10 -11.52
N ASP A 329 -8.63 -6.16 -11.43
CA ASP A 329 -9.50 -6.92 -12.34
C ASP A 329 -9.32 -6.48 -13.80
N ASN A 330 -9.18 -5.17 -14.06
CA ASN A 330 -8.92 -4.65 -15.41
C ASN A 330 -7.61 -5.19 -16.00
N VAL A 331 -6.56 -5.31 -15.20
CA VAL A 331 -5.28 -5.87 -15.66
C VAL A 331 -5.34 -7.39 -15.81
N VAL A 332 -6.02 -8.08 -14.90
CA VAL A 332 -6.29 -9.53 -15.01
C VAL A 332 -7.06 -9.82 -16.30
N GLU A 333 -8.08 -9.03 -16.59
CA GLU A 333 -8.88 -9.14 -17.83
C GLU A 333 -8.02 -8.93 -19.08
N LEU A 334 -7.22 -7.84 -19.13
CA LEU A 334 -6.28 -7.58 -20.24
C LEU A 334 -5.33 -8.75 -20.47
N LEU A 335 -4.67 -9.23 -19.43
CA LEU A 335 -3.68 -10.30 -19.53
C LEU A 335 -4.33 -11.62 -19.95
N THR A 336 -5.51 -11.94 -19.38
CA THR A 336 -6.22 -13.17 -19.66
C THR A 336 -6.74 -13.16 -21.09
N LEU A 337 -7.49 -12.15 -21.51
CA LEU A 337 -8.03 -12.06 -22.86
C LEU A 337 -6.97 -11.73 -23.91
N GLY A 338 -5.82 -11.16 -23.49
CA GLY A 338 -4.64 -10.94 -24.31
C GLY A 338 -3.83 -12.21 -24.63
N GLY A 339 -4.27 -13.39 -24.16
CA GLY A 339 -3.68 -14.69 -24.53
C GLY A 339 -2.98 -15.46 -23.41
N ARG A 340 -2.99 -14.97 -22.17
CA ARG A 340 -2.51 -15.74 -21.02
C ARG A 340 -3.62 -16.55 -20.37
N ASP A 341 -3.25 -17.66 -19.74
CA ASP A 341 -4.11 -18.39 -18.84
C ASP A 341 -4.37 -17.54 -17.56
N LEU A 342 -5.58 -17.57 -17.00
CA LEU A 342 -5.93 -16.77 -15.81
C LEU A 342 -5.02 -17.05 -14.61
N LYS A 343 -4.62 -18.33 -14.40
CA LYS A 343 -3.66 -18.72 -13.36
C LYS A 343 -2.29 -18.09 -13.59
N HIS A 344 -1.88 -17.97 -14.85
CA HIS A 344 -0.64 -17.32 -15.25
C HIS A 344 -0.70 -15.80 -14.97
N ALA A 345 -1.76 -15.13 -15.41
CA ALA A 345 -1.95 -13.70 -15.17
C ALA A 345 -1.89 -13.37 -13.67
N LEU A 346 -2.61 -14.12 -12.84
CA LEU A 346 -2.60 -13.91 -11.39
C LEU A 346 -1.24 -14.21 -10.75
N LYS A 347 -0.51 -15.24 -11.18
CA LYS A 347 0.83 -15.53 -10.66
C LYS A 347 1.87 -14.50 -11.10
N MET A 348 1.66 -13.82 -12.21
CA MET A 348 2.47 -12.72 -12.66
C MET A 348 2.24 -11.46 -11.80
N LEU A 349 0.97 -11.14 -11.54
CA LEU A 349 0.57 -9.96 -10.76
C LEU A 349 0.83 -10.12 -9.26
N ILE A 350 0.60 -11.31 -8.72
CA ILE A 350 0.73 -11.63 -7.29
C ILE A 350 1.66 -12.84 -7.12
N PRO A 351 2.96 -12.64 -7.31
CA PRO A 351 3.95 -13.70 -7.19
C PRO A 351 4.18 -14.13 -5.73
N PRO A 352 4.52 -15.40 -5.47
CA PRO A 352 4.99 -15.85 -4.16
C PRO A 352 6.36 -15.22 -3.82
N PRO A 353 6.87 -15.37 -2.58
CA PRO A 353 8.23 -14.91 -2.23
C PRO A 353 9.28 -15.86 -2.81
N TRP A 354 9.38 -15.92 -4.13
CA TRP A 354 10.15 -16.92 -4.88
C TRP A 354 11.67 -16.75 -4.78
N GLU A 355 12.15 -15.54 -4.48
CA GLU A 355 13.58 -15.22 -4.45
C GLU A 355 14.33 -16.06 -3.42
N LYS A 356 13.78 -16.14 -2.23
CA LYS A 356 14.39 -16.81 -1.06
C LYS A 356 13.75 -18.17 -0.75
N ALA A 357 12.72 -18.60 -1.48
CA ALA A 357 12.03 -19.87 -1.22
C ALA A 357 12.93 -21.08 -1.54
N PRO A 358 13.33 -21.92 -0.55
CA PRO A 358 14.19 -23.07 -0.80
C PRO A 358 13.47 -24.18 -1.57
N ASP A 359 12.16 -24.31 -1.37
CA ASP A 359 11.35 -25.42 -1.87
C ASP A 359 10.91 -25.28 -3.34
N LEU A 360 11.10 -24.10 -3.96
CA LEU A 360 10.75 -23.89 -5.35
C LEU A 360 11.83 -24.42 -6.29
N SER A 361 11.40 -25.18 -7.30
CA SER A 361 12.29 -25.69 -8.34
C SER A 361 12.95 -24.55 -9.13
N PRO A 362 14.15 -24.78 -9.71
CA PRO A 362 14.81 -23.78 -10.57
C PRO A 362 13.93 -23.31 -11.74
N ALA A 363 13.14 -24.20 -12.34
CA ALA A 363 12.22 -23.86 -13.42
C ALA A 363 11.17 -22.84 -12.97
N VAL A 364 10.53 -23.08 -11.82
CA VAL A 364 9.54 -22.19 -11.23
C VAL A 364 10.17 -20.83 -10.85
N LYS A 365 11.37 -20.84 -10.25
CA LYS A 365 12.09 -19.58 -9.95
C LYS A 365 12.41 -18.76 -11.21
N ASN A 366 12.75 -19.43 -12.33
CA ASN A 366 13.01 -18.74 -13.57
C ASN A 366 11.74 -18.23 -14.27
N PHE A 367 10.59 -18.89 -14.10
CA PHE A 367 9.29 -18.37 -14.49
C PHE A 367 9.03 -17.01 -13.82
N PHE A 368 9.12 -16.93 -12.48
CA PHE A 368 8.91 -15.67 -11.77
C PHE A 368 9.97 -14.62 -12.10
N ARG A 369 11.21 -15.03 -12.29
CA ARG A 369 12.30 -14.13 -12.69
C ARG A 369 12.03 -13.46 -14.03
N PHE A 370 11.55 -14.22 -15.01
CA PHE A 370 11.17 -13.68 -16.31
C PHE A 370 10.02 -12.68 -16.18
N HIS A 371 8.95 -13.05 -15.49
CA HIS A 371 7.78 -12.20 -15.38
C HIS A 371 8.02 -10.93 -14.55
N SER A 372 8.95 -10.95 -13.58
CA SER A 372 9.38 -9.72 -12.89
C SER A 372 10.10 -8.72 -13.80
N ALA A 373 10.60 -9.14 -14.97
CA ALA A 373 11.13 -8.21 -15.97
C ALA A 373 10.04 -7.46 -16.75
N LEU A 374 8.83 -8.04 -16.81
CA LEU A 374 7.70 -7.44 -17.52
C LEU A 374 6.91 -6.48 -16.63
N MET A 375 6.72 -6.85 -15.36
CA MET A 375 5.81 -6.14 -14.47
C MET A 375 6.26 -6.23 -13.01
N GLU A 376 6.06 -5.14 -12.27
CA GLU A 376 6.13 -5.10 -10.82
C GLU A 376 4.95 -5.85 -10.20
N PRO A 377 5.09 -6.41 -8.97
CA PRO A 377 3.98 -7.03 -8.26
C PRO A 377 2.89 -5.99 -7.90
N TRP A 378 1.65 -6.45 -7.87
CA TRP A 378 0.55 -5.79 -7.19
C TRP A 378 0.58 -6.27 -5.74
N ASP A 379 1.08 -5.45 -4.84
CA ASP A 379 1.49 -5.88 -3.50
C ASP A 379 0.57 -5.34 -2.41
N GLY A 380 0.26 -6.22 -1.47
CA GLY A 380 -0.62 -5.97 -0.34
C GLY A 380 -1.17 -7.27 0.23
N PRO A 381 -1.86 -7.25 1.39
CA PRO A 381 -2.51 -8.43 1.96
C PRO A 381 -3.74 -8.83 1.12
N ALA A 382 -3.65 -9.92 0.37
CA ALA A 382 -4.67 -10.31 -0.58
C ALA A 382 -5.06 -11.80 -0.53
N SER A 383 -6.37 -12.05 -0.46
CA SER A 383 -6.98 -13.34 -0.80
C SER A 383 -7.93 -13.12 -1.97
N ILE A 384 -7.68 -13.77 -3.10
CA ILE A 384 -8.38 -13.56 -4.35
C ILE A 384 -9.06 -14.83 -4.80
N VAL A 385 -10.39 -14.78 -4.98
CA VAL A 385 -11.13 -15.80 -5.71
C VAL A 385 -11.30 -15.34 -7.16
N PHE A 386 -11.23 -16.27 -8.11
CA PHE A 386 -11.21 -15.96 -9.53
C PHE A 386 -11.95 -16.99 -10.38
N SER A 387 -12.50 -16.55 -11.51
CA SER A 387 -13.07 -17.44 -12.52
C SER A 387 -13.02 -16.80 -13.91
N ASP A 388 -12.82 -17.65 -14.95
CA ASP A 388 -12.97 -17.33 -16.36
C ASP A 388 -14.09 -18.15 -17.03
N GLY A 389 -14.94 -18.84 -16.23
CA GLY A 389 -16.00 -19.72 -16.69
C GLY A 389 -15.60 -21.19 -16.83
N GLU A 390 -14.33 -21.50 -17.09
CA GLU A 390 -13.79 -22.85 -17.17
C GLU A 390 -12.96 -23.24 -15.95
N SER A 391 -12.29 -22.26 -15.37
CA SER A 391 -11.46 -22.43 -14.17
C SER A 391 -12.01 -21.55 -13.07
N VAL A 392 -12.15 -22.08 -11.86
CA VAL A 392 -12.45 -21.32 -10.66
C VAL A 392 -11.44 -21.65 -9.56
N GLY A 393 -10.97 -20.64 -8.85
CA GLY A 393 -9.90 -20.88 -7.89
C GLY A 393 -9.74 -19.79 -6.83
N LEU A 394 -8.72 -19.99 -5.99
CA LEU A 394 -8.33 -19.06 -4.94
C LEU A 394 -6.82 -18.95 -4.86
N ALA A 395 -6.33 -17.71 -4.76
CA ALA A 395 -4.92 -17.37 -4.61
C ALA A 395 -4.70 -16.48 -3.38
N LEU A 396 -3.55 -16.63 -2.73
CA LEU A 396 -3.08 -15.76 -1.66
C LEU A 396 -1.85 -14.96 -2.10
N ASP A 397 -1.73 -13.77 -1.52
CA ASP A 397 -0.53 -12.93 -1.59
C ASP A 397 0.70 -13.62 -0.99
N ARG A 398 1.88 -13.04 -1.21
CA ARG A 398 3.15 -13.61 -0.76
C ARG A 398 3.29 -13.70 0.77
N ASN A 399 2.60 -12.85 1.54
CA ASN A 399 2.61 -12.86 3.00
C ASN A 399 1.60 -13.85 3.59
N GLY A 400 0.49 -14.08 2.89
CA GLY A 400 -0.58 -15.00 3.30
C GLY A 400 -1.26 -14.60 4.60
N LEU A 401 -1.52 -13.30 4.79
CA LEU A 401 -2.15 -12.76 6.00
C LEU A 401 -3.65 -13.07 6.07
N ARG A 402 -4.30 -13.21 4.93
CA ARG A 402 -5.73 -13.51 4.86
C ARG A 402 -5.99 -15.01 4.99
N PRO A 403 -7.04 -15.44 5.73
CA PRO A 403 -7.39 -16.84 5.84
C PRO A 403 -7.94 -17.38 4.53
N ALA A 404 -7.50 -18.61 4.17
CA ALA A 404 -8.03 -19.32 3.02
C ALA A 404 -7.95 -20.84 3.24
N ARG A 405 -9.10 -21.50 3.17
CA ARG A 405 -9.22 -22.95 3.37
C ARG A 405 -10.05 -23.56 2.26
N TYR A 406 -9.91 -24.85 2.04
CA TYR A 406 -10.69 -25.59 1.04
C TYR A 406 -11.12 -26.96 1.52
N ILE A 407 -12.21 -27.45 0.92
CA ILE A 407 -12.71 -28.81 1.01
C ILE A 407 -12.94 -29.31 -0.42
N LYS A 408 -12.56 -30.57 -0.67
CA LYS A 408 -12.99 -31.35 -1.86
C LYS A 408 -13.73 -32.57 -1.37
N THR A 409 -14.93 -32.81 -1.89
CA THR A 409 -15.76 -33.97 -1.53
C THR A 409 -15.54 -35.13 -2.49
N LEU A 410 -15.95 -36.33 -2.07
CA LEU A 410 -15.86 -37.55 -2.87
C LEU A 410 -16.72 -37.48 -4.17
N ASP A 411 -17.80 -36.74 -4.13
CA ASP A 411 -18.70 -36.51 -5.29
C ASP A 411 -18.25 -35.33 -6.16
N GLY A 412 -17.08 -34.76 -5.92
CA GLY A 412 -16.43 -33.77 -6.79
C GLY A 412 -16.78 -32.32 -6.52
N ILE A 413 -17.49 -32.01 -5.43
CA ILE A 413 -17.72 -30.62 -5.03
C ILE A 413 -16.43 -30.04 -4.41
N VAL A 414 -16.02 -28.89 -4.88
CA VAL A 414 -14.91 -28.10 -4.32
C VAL A 414 -15.46 -26.83 -3.71
N TYR A 415 -15.18 -26.61 -2.45
CA TYR A 415 -15.41 -25.36 -1.76
C TYR A 415 -14.06 -24.75 -1.34
N ALA A 416 -13.89 -23.46 -1.52
CA ALA A 416 -12.80 -22.72 -0.88
C ALA A 416 -13.25 -21.31 -0.49
N GLY A 417 -12.74 -20.83 0.63
CA GLY A 417 -13.14 -19.52 1.13
C GLY A 417 -12.39 -19.10 2.38
N SER A 418 -12.76 -17.93 2.89
CA SER A 418 -12.22 -17.36 4.12
C SER A 418 -12.56 -18.18 5.36
N GLU A 419 -13.68 -18.88 5.36
CA GLU A 419 -14.11 -19.75 6.46
C GLU A 419 -14.56 -21.12 5.95
N ILE A 420 -14.04 -22.18 6.61
CA ILE A 420 -14.33 -23.55 6.18
C ILE A 420 -15.77 -23.96 6.55
N GLY A 421 -16.30 -23.45 7.65
CA GLY A 421 -17.64 -23.80 8.15
C GLY A 421 -18.81 -23.18 7.38
N ALA A 422 -18.53 -22.35 6.37
CA ALA A 422 -19.58 -21.78 5.54
C ALA A 422 -20.30 -22.87 4.70
N LEU A 423 -19.61 -23.93 4.30
CA LEU A 423 -20.22 -25.11 3.67
C LEU A 423 -20.39 -26.22 4.72
N GLU A 424 -21.60 -26.70 4.93
CA GLU A 424 -21.89 -27.91 5.70
C GLU A 424 -21.62 -29.15 4.86
N VAL A 425 -20.64 -29.93 5.28
CA VAL A 425 -20.29 -31.20 4.63
C VAL A 425 -20.11 -32.26 5.70
N GLU A 426 -20.81 -33.40 5.55
CA GLU A 426 -20.59 -34.58 6.39
C GLU A 426 -19.12 -35.02 6.31
N PRO A 427 -18.44 -35.26 7.45
CA PRO A 427 -17.02 -35.60 7.46
C PRO A 427 -16.65 -36.77 6.53
N GLU A 428 -17.53 -37.76 6.42
CA GLU A 428 -17.35 -38.95 5.59
C GLU A 428 -17.35 -38.67 4.10
N ARG A 429 -17.92 -37.54 3.70
CA ARG A 429 -17.93 -37.09 2.30
C ARG A 429 -16.70 -36.31 1.92
N ILE A 430 -15.88 -35.91 2.87
CA ILE A 430 -14.65 -35.13 2.62
C ILE A 430 -13.56 -36.06 2.09
N GLU A 431 -13.20 -35.90 0.82
CA GLU A 431 -12.04 -36.55 0.21
C GLU A 431 -10.74 -35.87 0.68
N ARG A 432 -10.77 -34.52 0.74
CA ARG A 432 -9.59 -33.72 1.12
C ARG A 432 -10.01 -32.37 1.67
N SER A 433 -9.26 -31.91 2.67
CA SER A 433 -9.36 -30.54 3.16
C SER A 433 -7.96 -29.94 3.37
N GLY A 434 -7.86 -28.62 3.43
CA GLY A 434 -6.57 -27.96 3.66
C GLY A 434 -6.67 -26.45 3.74
N LYS A 435 -5.53 -25.82 3.99
CA LYS A 435 -5.36 -24.36 3.89
C LYS A 435 -4.49 -24.02 2.67
N VAL A 436 -4.77 -22.89 2.07
CA VAL A 436 -3.88 -22.31 1.06
C VAL A 436 -2.72 -21.64 1.78
N ARG A 437 -1.48 -21.91 1.35
CA ARG A 437 -0.27 -21.36 1.96
C ARG A 437 0.02 -19.93 1.41
N PRO A 438 0.86 -19.13 2.08
CA PRO A 438 1.37 -17.89 1.54
C PRO A 438 1.89 -18.04 0.10
N GLY A 439 1.48 -17.13 -0.78
CA GLY A 439 1.81 -17.20 -2.20
C GLY A 439 1.22 -18.41 -2.95
N GLY A 440 0.34 -19.18 -2.30
CA GLY A 440 -0.26 -20.38 -2.89
C GLY A 440 -1.45 -20.09 -3.79
N MET A 441 -1.85 -21.10 -4.58
CA MET A 441 -3.04 -21.08 -5.42
C MET A 441 -3.65 -22.48 -5.51
N ILE A 442 -4.96 -22.55 -5.56
CA ILE A 442 -5.73 -23.74 -5.90
C ILE A 442 -6.70 -23.43 -7.02
N CYS A 443 -7.02 -24.42 -7.83
CA CYS A 443 -7.92 -24.25 -8.97
C CYS A 443 -8.73 -25.53 -9.24
N ALA A 444 -10.03 -25.38 -9.41
CA ALA A 444 -10.92 -26.37 -10.02
C ALA A 444 -11.03 -26.05 -11.52
N ASP A 445 -10.54 -26.94 -12.35
CA ASP A 445 -10.64 -26.91 -13.81
C ASP A 445 -11.87 -27.71 -14.20
N LEU A 446 -12.94 -27.02 -14.57
CA LEU A 446 -14.24 -27.62 -14.85
C LEU A 446 -14.28 -28.32 -16.23
N ALA A 447 -13.49 -27.80 -17.18
CA ALA A 447 -13.37 -28.41 -18.50
C ALA A 447 -12.67 -29.78 -18.45
N ARG A 448 -11.73 -29.97 -17.50
CA ARG A 448 -11.02 -31.23 -17.29
C ARG A 448 -11.54 -32.07 -16.13
N GLY A 449 -12.49 -31.54 -15.35
CA GLY A 449 -13.00 -32.19 -14.14
C GLY A 449 -11.92 -32.46 -13.08
N ARG A 450 -10.94 -31.55 -12.95
CA ARG A 450 -9.75 -31.79 -12.11
C ARG A 450 -9.48 -30.63 -11.13
N PHE A 451 -9.11 -31.01 -9.91
CA PHE A 451 -8.64 -30.06 -8.89
C PHE A 451 -7.11 -30.00 -8.87
N TYR A 452 -6.55 -28.81 -9.09
CA TYR A 452 -5.11 -28.56 -9.08
C TYR A 452 -4.68 -27.83 -7.82
N ARG A 453 -3.55 -28.26 -7.27
CA ARG A 453 -2.85 -27.58 -6.17
C ARG A 453 -1.73 -26.72 -6.70
N ASN A 454 -1.21 -25.85 -5.82
CA ASN A 454 -0.19 -24.87 -6.14
C ASN A 454 1.00 -25.43 -6.90
N GLU A 455 1.54 -26.57 -6.43
CA GLU A 455 2.72 -27.19 -7.03
C GLU A 455 2.46 -27.62 -8.48
N GLU A 456 1.31 -28.23 -8.75
CA GLU A 456 0.91 -28.68 -10.09
C GLU A 456 0.69 -27.49 -11.04
N ILE A 457 0.10 -26.38 -10.53
CA ILE A 457 -0.10 -25.16 -11.29
C ILE A 457 1.25 -24.55 -11.64
N LEU A 458 2.14 -24.36 -10.68
CA LEU A 458 3.46 -23.76 -10.89
C LEU A 458 4.33 -24.58 -11.85
N ASP A 459 4.32 -25.91 -11.72
CA ASP A 459 5.05 -26.81 -12.63
C ASP A 459 4.52 -26.71 -14.07
N THR A 460 3.21 -26.54 -14.25
CA THR A 460 2.60 -26.37 -15.56
C THR A 460 3.01 -25.04 -16.18
N LEU A 461 2.93 -23.95 -15.42
CA LEU A 461 3.31 -22.61 -15.86
C LEU A 461 4.80 -22.49 -16.20
N ALA A 462 5.66 -23.10 -15.38
CA ALA A 462 7.11 -23.08 -15.58
C ALA A 462 7.59 -23.82 -16.84
N LYS A 463 6.76 -24.73 -17.38
CA LYS A 463 7.04 -25.52 -18.60
C LYS A 463 6.55 -24.87 -19.89
N ARG A 464 5.81 -23.74 -19.78
CA ARG A 464 5.20 -23.08 -20.94
C ARG A 464 6.24 -22.57 -21.96
N ASN A 465 7.32 -22.00 -21.44
CA ASN A 465 8.43 -21.50 -22.22
C ASN A 465 9.78 -21.88 -21.57
N PRO A 466 10.91 -21.81 -22.28
CA PRO A 466 12.23 -22.15 -21.74
C PRO A 466 12.81 -21.00 -20.88
N TYR A 467 12.06 -20.53 -19.88
CA TYR A 467 12.42 -19.40 -19.01
C TYR A 467 13.79 -19.53 -18.35
N GLN A 468 14.21 -20.76 -18.03
CA GLN A 468 15.54 -21.01 -17.47
C GLN A 468 16.64 -20.64 -18.44
N THR A 469 16.53 -21.06 -19.70
CA THR A 469 17.48 -20.72 -20.75
C THR A 469 17.52 -19.23 -21.02
N TRP A 470 16.35 -18.62 -21.14
CA TRP A 470 16.21 -17.17 -21.34
C TRP A 470 16.85 -16.38 -20.20
N SER A 471 16.51 -16.71 -18.95
CA SER A 471 17.09 -16.03 -17.78
C SER A 471 18.59 -16.22 -17.64
N GLN A 472 19.15 -17.33 -18.11
CA GLN A 472 20.59 -17.57 -18.08
C GLN A 472 21.35 -16.79 -19.14
N ARG A 473 20.79 -16.67 -20.35
CA ARG A 473 21.42 -15.96 -21.46
C ARG A 473 21.34 -14.44 -21.34
N GLN A 474 20.20 -13.94 -20.84
CA GLN A 474 19.87 -12.50 -20.85
C GLN A 474 20.22 -11.78 -19.54
N ARG A 475 20.67 -12.50 -18.51
CA ARG A 475 20.91 -11.93 -17.20
C ARG A 475 22.26 -11.25 -17.11
N ILE A 476 22.25 -9.98 -16.74
CA ILE A 476 23.43 -9.21 -16.36
C ILE A 476 23.39 -8.92 -14.87
N ARG A 477 24.48 -9.27 -14.18
CA ARG A 477 24.72 -8.92 -12.78
C ARG A 477 25.83 -7.89 -12.73
N LEU A 478 25.56 -6.77 -12.09
CA LEU A 478 26.54 -5.68 -12.01
C LEU A 478 27.79 -6.09 -11.22
N GLU A 479 27.63 -6.94 -10.19
CA GLU A 479 28.73 -7.45 -9.36
C GLU A 479 29.73 -8.34 -10.12
N GLU A 480 29.25 -8.99 -11.18
CA GLU A 480 30.08 -9.88 -12.03
C GLU A 480 30.87 -9.06 -13.09
N THR A 481 30.46 -7.82 -13.32
CA THR A 481 31.18 -6.85 -14.17
C THR A 481 32.25 -6.16 -13.32
N ALA A 482 33.21 -6.95 -12.81
CA ALA A 482 34.18 -6.52 -11.83
C ALA A 482 34.88 -5.24 -12.24
N VAL A 483 34.74 -4.18 -11.48
CA VAL A 483 35.60 -3.00 -11.52
C VAL A 483 36.96 -3.41 -10.98
N ALA A 484 37.82 -3.86 -11.89
CA ALA A 484 39.22 -4.03 -11.56
C ALA A 484 39.79 -2.61 -11.32
N ASN A 485 40.29 -2.38 -10.10
CA ASN A 485 41.16 -1.26 -9.73
C ASN A 485 40.58 0.17 -9.94
N LEU A 486 39.60 0.56 -9.12
CA LEU A 486 39.44 1.98 -8.84
C LEU A 486 40.54 2.40 -7.84
N GLU A 487 41.38 3.35 -8.21
CA GLU A 487 42.36 3.97 -7.33
C GLU A 487 41.66 4.48 -6.05
N GLN A 488 42.30 4.27 -4.91
CA GLN A 488 41.84 4.84 -3.65
C GLN A 488 41.87 6.37 -3.76
N THR A 489 40.71 6.96 -3.98
CA THR A 489 40.61 8.43 -4.10
C THR A 489 40.69 9.01 -2.70
N VAL A 490 41.73 9.78 -2.41
CA VAL A 490 41.82 10.54 -1.15
C VAL A 490 40.77 11.63 -1.18
N VAL A 491 39.85 11.59 -0.21
CA VAL A 491 38.78 12.56 -0.09
C VAL A 491 39.35 13.90 0.45
N ASN A 492 39.16 14.95 -0.32
CA ASN A 492 39.56 16.29 0.13
C ASN A 492 38.54 16.83 1.14
N SER A 493 38.94 16.92 2.41
CA SER A 493 38.02 17.31 3.50
C SER A 493 37.46 18.74 3.39
N GLU A 494 38.18 19.70 2.83
CA GLU A 494 37.67 21.08 2.65
C GLU A 494 36.62 21.12 1.52
N ALA A 495 36.90 20.45 0.41
CA ALA A 495 35.93 20.32 -0.69
C ALA A 495 34.69 19.52 -0.26
N LEU A 496 34.88 18.47 0.55
CA LEU A 496 33.77 17.69 1.11
C LEU A 496 32.88 18.56 1.99
N LEU A 497 33.48 19.34 2.91
CA LEU A 497 32.74 20.22 3.83
C LEU A 497 31.95 21.30 3.07
N SER A 498 32.55 21.90 2.06
CA SER A 498 31.88 22.89 1.20
C SER A 498 30.69 22.28 0.45
N LYS A 499 30.86 21.06 -0.07
CA LYS A 499 29.74 20.32 -0.66
C LYS A 499 28.65 19.98 0.36
N GLN A 500 29.01 19.48 1.55
CA GLN A 500 28.03 19.21 2.62
C GLN A 500 27.21 20.46 2.94
N ALA A 501 27.87 21.62 3.05
CA ALA A 501 27.18 22.90 3.28
C ALA A 501 26.24 23.27 2.12
N GLN A 502 26.67 23.07 0.85
CA GLN A 502 25.87 23.34 -0.35
C GLN A 502 24.60 22.49 -0.42
N PHE A 503 24.66 21.27 0.09
CA PHE A 503 23.51 20.34 0.16
C PHE A 503 22.69 20.48 1.46
N GLY A 504 22.95 21.53 2.27
CA GLY A 504 22.22 21.78 3.50
C GLY A 504 22.43 20.71 4.58
N TRP A 505 23.59 20.04 4.61
CA TRP A 505 23.91 19.10 5.68
C TRP A 505 24.18 19.86 6.98
N THR A 506 23.85 19.22 8.10
CA THR A 506 24.01 19.79 9.43
C THR A 506 25.02 19.01 10.26
N THR A 507 25.56 19.65 11.27
CA THR A 507 26.44 18.99 12.25
C THR A 507 25.72 17.87 13.01
N GLU A 508 24.42 18.04 13.23
CA GLU A 508 23.60 17.06 13.94
C GLU A 508 23.41 15.78 13.09
N GLU A 509 23.07 15.92 11.81
CA GLU A 509 22.94 14.79 10.91
C GLU A 509 24.25 13.99 10.80
N LEU A 510 25.38 14.69 10.69
CA LEU A 510 26.69 14.01 10.69
C LEU A 510 26.96 13.23 11.97
N THR A 511 26.57 13.80 13.12
CA THR A 511 26.91 13.23 14.43
C THR A 511 25.95 12.13 14.87
N PHE A 512 24.65 12.35 14.67
CA PHE A 512 23.62 11.46 15.19
C PHE A 512 23.14 10.45 14.16
N VAL A 513 23.11 10.83 12.88
CA VAL A 513 22.56 9.97 11.81
C VAL A 513 23.68 9.24 11.08
N ILE A 514 24.47 9.97 10.31
CA ILE A 514 25.43 9.39 9.36
C ILE A 514 26.48 8.56 10.08
N LYS A 515 26.98 9.06 11.22
CA LYS A 515 27.98 8.34 12.02
C LYS A 515 27.46 7.00 12.49
N THR A 516 26.23 6.93 13.03
CA THR A 516 25.62 5.68 13.47
C THR A 516 25.44 4.72 12.30
N MET A 517 25.00 5.21 11.14
CA MET A 517 24.81 4.37 9.94
C MET A 517 26.12 3.73 9.48
N TYR A 518 27.23 4.49 9.39
CA TYR A 518 28.48 3.92 8.90
C TYR A 518 29.29 3.15 9.96
N GLU A 519 29.17 3.48 11.26
CA GLU A 519 29.86 2.73 12.34
C GLU A 519 29.11 1.43 12.67
N ASP A 520 27.80 1.51 12.93
CA ASP A 520 27.02 0.43 13.53
C ASP A 520 26.21 -0.37 12.48
N GLY A 521 26.08 0.12 11.25
CA GLY A 521 25.28 -0.52 10.19
C GLY A 521 23.80 -0.60 10.52
N THR A 522 23.29 0.41 11.24
CA THR A 522 21.88 0.54 11.65
C THR A 522 21.43 1.99 11.55
N GLU A 523 20.13 2.17 11.36
CA GLU A 523 19.52 3.49 11.49
C GLU A 523 19.59 3.93 12.97
N PRO A 524 19.89 5.22 13.26
CA PRO A 524 19.89 5.71 14.63
C PRO A 524 18.48 5.68 15.22
N VAL A 525 18.38 5.28 16.47
CA VAL A 525 17.14 5.33 17.24
C VAL A 525 17.17 6.58 18.10
N GLY A 526 16.20 7.45 17.90
CA GLY A 526 16.06 8.72 18.62
C GLY A 526 14.84 8.78 19.52
N SER A 527 14.10 9.88 19.47
CA SER A 527 12.81 10.06 20.14
C SER A 527 11.68 9.31 19.44
N MET A 528 10.56 9.17 20.13
CA MET A 528 9.36 8.50 19.60
C MET A 528 8.54 9.36 18.64
N GLY A 529 9.02 10.52 18.23
CA GLY A 529 8.36 11.41 17.30
C GLY A 529 9.21 12.63 16.98
N ASP A 530 8.78 13.38 15.96
CA ASP A 530 9.34 14.66 15.57
C ASP A 530 8.41 15.77 16.11
N ASP A 531 8.93 16.60 17.02
CA ASP A 531 8.24 17.71 17.67
C ASP A 531 8.64 19.07 17.10
N THR A 532 9.40 19.07 16.01
CA THR A 532 9.76 20.28 15.27
C THR A 532 8.64 20.72 14.32
N PRO A 533 8.55 21.99 13.93
CA PRO A 533 7.54 22.46 13.00
C PRO A 533 7.61 21.75 11.65
N HIS A 534 6.46 21.61 10.99
CA HIS A 534 6.44 21.24 9.59
C HIS A 534 7.37 22.14 8.77
N ALA A 535 7.98 21.59 7.73
CA ALA A 535 8.97 22.29 6.91
C ALA A 535 8.51 23.69 6.45
N VAL A 536 7.22 23.81 6.07
CA VAL A 536 6.61 25.09 5.64
C VAL A 536 6.45 26.11 6.77
N LEU A 537 6.42 25.66 8.02
CA LEU A 537 6.28 26.52 9.21
C LEU A 537 7.62 26.73 9.92
N SER A 538 8.65 26.01 9.55
CA SER A 538 9.99 26.10 10.14
C SER A 538 10.65 27.46 9.80
N PRO A 539 11.22 28.16 10.79
CA PRO A 539 12.04 29.35 10.55
C PRO A 539 13.42 29.01 9.94
N LYS A 540 13.79 27.74 9.90
CA LYS A 540 15.03 27.25 9.34
C LYS A 540 14.80 26.62 7.96
N PRO A 541 15.76 26.73 7.02
CA PRO A 541 15.63 26.07 5.72
C PRO A 541 15.63 24.56 5.89
N ARG A 542 14.65 23.88 5.29
CA ARG A 542 14.51 22.43 5.32
C ARG A 542 14.71 21.84 3.92
N PRO A 543 15.33 20.65 3.78
CA PRO A 543 15.38 19.93 2.52
C PRO A 543 13.99 19.64 1.98
N LEU A 544 13.86 19.55 0.65
CA LEU A 544 12.55 19.28 0.00
C LEU A 544 11.90 17.98 0.49
N PHE A 545 12.67 17.00 0.89
CA PHE A 545 12.18 15.74 1.46
C PHE A 545 11.28 15.94 2.69
N ASN A 546 11.56 16.95 3.52
CA ASN A 546 10.81 17.22 4.75
C ASN A 546 9.38 17.74 4.50
N TYR A 547 9.07 18.15 3.25
CA TYR A 547 7.72 18.52 2.84
C TYR A 547 6.84 17.31 2.51
N PHE A 548 7.41 16.10 2.48
CA PHE A 548 6.69 14.86 2.20
C PHE A 548 6.51 14.05 3.47
N LYS A 549 5.27 13.69 3.76
CA LYS A 549 4.90 12.81 4.88
C LYS A 549 4.28 11.55 4.33
N GLN A 550 4.53 10.42 4.97
CA GLN A 550 3.92 9.15 4.56
C GLN A 550 2.41 9.21 4.72
N ARG A 551 1.70 8.88 3.67
CA ARG A 551 0.23 8.88 3.60
C ARG A 551 -0.37 7.58 4.12
N PHE A 552 0.34 6.51 3.99
CA PHE A 552 -0.11 5.19 4.42
C PHE A 552 0.01 5.05 5.94
N ALA A 553 -0.98 4.42 6.59
CA ALA A 553 -0.95 4.21 8.02
C ALA A 553 0.21 3.27 8.40
N GLU A 554 1.11 3.75 9.24
CA GLU A 554 2.13 2.94 9.89
C GLU A 554 1.62 2.51 11.25
N VAL A 555 1.33 1.22 11.41
CA VAL A 555 0.84 0.65 12.66
C VAL A 555 1.98 0.08 13.50
N THR A 556 1.78 0.02 14.82
CA THR A 556 2.75 -0.55 15.77
C THR A 556 2.94 -2.05 15.59
N ASN A 557 1.91 -2.75 15.10
CA ASN A 557 1.97 -4.15 14.72
C ASN A 557 2.05 -4.25 13.19
N PRO A 558 3.25 -4.20 12.58
CA PRO A 558 3.37 -4.15 11.13
C PRO A 558 2.80 -5.42 10.48
N PRO A 559 2.17 -5.30 9.30
CA PRO A 559 1.66 -6.44 8.55
C PRO A 559 2.71 -7.49 8.23
N ILE A 560 3.96 -7.06 8.02
CA ILE A 560 5.12 -7.95 7.84
C ILE A 560 5.97 -7.85 9.10
N ASP A 561 5.96 -8.92 9.92
CA ASP A 561 6.78 -9.02 11.12
C ASP A 561 8.25 -9.32 10.78
N HIS A 562 9.14 -9.11 11.75
CA HIS A 562 10.59 -9.27 11.56
C HIS A 562 11.03 -10.70 11.20
N LEU A 563 10.25 -11.73 11.51
CA LEU A 563 10.54 -13.12 11.11
C LEU A 563 10.16 -13.38 9.66
N ARG A 564 9.07 -12.79 9.19
CA ARG A 564 8.63 -12.89 7.79
C ARG A 564 9.45 -12.02 6.86
N GLU A 565 9.97 -10.87 7.33
CA GLU A 565 10.76 -9.91 6.54
C GLU A 565 11.85 -10.62 5.73
N ASP A 566 12.65 -11.46 6.39
CA ASP A 566 13.72 -12.22 5.72
C ASP A 566 13.22 -13.21 4.66
N GLN A 567 12.00 -13.68 4.77
CA GLN A 567 11.44 -14.67 3.83
C GLN A 567 10.71 -14.04 2.66
N VAL A 568 9.93 -12.98 2.92
CA VAL A 568 8.98 -12.45 1.95
C VAL A 568 9.44 -11.16 1.28
N MET A 569 10.36 -10.38 1.89
CA MET A 569 10.75 -9.09 1.36
C MET A 569 11.96 -9.17 0.41
N SER A 570 11.96 -8.26 -0.59
CA SER A 570 13.00 -8.16 -1.59
C SER A 570 13.33 -6.71 -1.90
N LEU A 571 14.64 -6.38 -1.87
CA LEU A 571 15.19 -5.09 -2.33
C LEU A 571 15.74 -5.17 -3.75
N ARG A 572 15.52 -6.27 -4.46
CA ARG A 572 16.00 -6.46 -5.81
C ARG A 572 15.31 -5.51 -6.79
N VAL A 573 16.10 -4.88 -7.65
CA VAL A 573 15.62 -3.99 -8.72
C VAL A 573 16.14 -4.48 -10.07
N LEU A 574 15.34 -4.26 -11.12
CA LEU A 574 15.71 -4.51 -12.51
C LEU A 574 15.81 -3.16 -13.25
N VAL A 575 16.96 -2.93 -13.91
CA VAL A 575 17.29 -1.69 -14.59
C VAL A 575 17.46 -1.93 -16.09
N GLY A 576 16.86 -1.08 -16.90
CA GLY A 576 16.87 -1.13 -18.35
C GLY A 576 15.50 -0.82 -18.95
N ARG A 577 15.34 -1.06 -20.25
CA ARG A 577 14.08 -0.88 -20.97
C ARG A 577 13.16 -2.08 -20.74
N ARG A 578 11.95 -1.86 -20.29
CA ARG A 578 10.91 -2.90 -20.21
C ARG A 578 10.18 -3.00 -21.55
N GLY A 579 9.82 -4.23 -21.95
CA GLY A 579 9.15 -4.47 -23.23
C GLY A 579 7.64 -4.55 -23.13
N ASN A 580 7.01 -5.00 -24.22
CA ASN A 580 5.57 -5.16 -24.30
C ASN A 580 5.05 -6.19 -23.30
N LEU A 581 4.09 -5.77 -22.48
CA LEU A 581 3.52 -6.58 -21.41
C LEU A 581 2.81 -7.85 -21.91
N LEU A 582 2.24 -7.83 -23.12
CA LEU A 582 1.50 -8.95 -23.69
C LEU A 582 2.38 -10.00 -24.37
N ASP A 583 3.68 -9.73 -24.55
CA ASP A 583 4.62 -10.65 -25.17
C ASP A 583 5.31 -11.60 -24.18
N GLU A 584 5.80 -12.72 -24.70
CA GLU A 584 6.69 -13.64 -24.00
C GLU A 584 7.84 -14.06 -24.96
N ARG A 585 8.94 -13.27 -24.94
CA ARG A 585 10.13 -13.49 -25.77
C ARG A 585 11.40 -13.38 -24.93
N GLU A 586 12.47 -14.05 -25.34
CA GLU A 586 13.75 -14.11 -24.62
C GLU A 586 14.32 -12.72 -24.30
N GLU A 587 14.24 -11.80 -25.27
CA GLU A 587 14.83 -10.46 -25.19
C GLU A 587 14.20 -9.60 -24.08
N LEU A 588 12.99 -9.90 -23.67
CA LEU A 588 12.30 -9.18 -22.60
C LEU A 588 12.92 -9.40 -21.20
N ALA A 589 13.76 -10.44 -21.07
CA ALA A 589 14.52 -10.71 -19.85
C ALA A 589 15.88 -9.98 -19.81
N HIS A 590 16.23 -9.18 -20.86
CA HIS A 590 17.52 -8.51 -20.98
C HIS A 590 17.56 -7.21 -20.15
N LEU A 591 17.77 -7.38 -18.84
CA LEU A 591 17.81 -6.30 -17.84
C LEU A 591 18.99 -6.50 -16.89
N VAL A 592 19.54 -5.39 -16.40
CA VAL A 592 20.54 -5.40 -15.33
C VAL A 592 19.86 -5.66 -14.00
N ARG A 593 20.36 -6.64 -13.27
CA ARG A 593 19.87 -6.93 -11.91
C ARG A 593 20.75 -6.26 -10.87
N LEU A 594 20.14 -5.48 -10.01
CA LEU A 594 20.70 -4.95 -8.77
C LEU A 594 20.14 -5.73 -7.58
N ASN A 595 20.97 -5.99 -6.57
CA ASN A 595 20.52 -6.66 -5.34
C ASN A 595 19.85 -5.68 -4.37
N THR A 596 20.16 -4.40 -4.50
CA THR A 596 19.66 -3.29 -3.69
C THR A 596 19.48 -2.04 -4.55
N PRO A 597 18.57 -1.14 -4.22
CA PRO A 597 18.43 0.15 -4.90
C PRO A 597 19.52 1.16 -4.50
N ILE A 598 20.40 0.87 -3.55
CA ILE A 598 21.46 1.76 -3.10
C ILE A 598 22.78 1.35 -3.76
N LEU A 599 23.30 2.21 -4.63
CA LEU A 599 24.52 1.95 -5.39
C LEU A 599 25.75 2.61 -4.73
N THR A 600 26.84 1.86 -4.65
CA THR A 600 28.15 2.44 -4.40
C THR A 600 28.66 3.23 -5.61
N ASN A 601 29.72 4.03 -5.42
CA ASN A 601 30.33 4.79 -6.52
C ASN A 601 30.88 3.85 -7.61
N GLU A 602 31.41 2.72 -7.19
CA GLU A 602 31.97 1.66 -8.05
C GLU A 602 30.86 1.00 -8.90
N GLU A 603 29.74 0.64 -8.26
CA GLU A 603 28.60 0.04 -8.96
C GLU A 603 27.97 1.01 -9.97
N LEU A 604 27.83 2.29 -9.62
CA LEU A 604 27.34 3.29 -10.57
C LEU A 604 28.29 3.46 -11.78
N THR A 605 29.60 3.44 -11.54
CA THR A 605 30.59 3.51 -12.62
C THR A 605 30.50 2.30 -13.54
N ALA A 606 30.36 1.11 -12.98
CA ALA A 606 30.15 -0.11 -13.75
C ALA A 606 28.85 -0.05 -14.57
N LEU A 607 27.76 0.44 -13.96
CA LEU A 607 26.48 0.62 -14.65
C LEU A 607 26.58 1.59 -15.83
N LYS A 608 27.30 2.71 -15.67
CA LYS A 608 27.59 3.67 -16.76
C LYS A 608 28.38 3.05 -17.90
N ALA A 609 29.27 2.12 -17.60
CA ALA A 609 30.15 1.47 -18.58
C ALA A 609 29.44 0.39 -19.41
N LEU A 610 28.36 -0.21 -18.94
CA LEU A 610 27.65 -1.28 -19.64
C LEU A 610 27.24 -0.93 -21.06
N GLY A 611 26.83 0.32 -21.30
CA GLY A 611 26.45 0.82 -22.63
C GLY A 611 27.56 0.86 -23.66
N ASN A 612 28.83 0.71 -23.24
CA ASN A 612 29.97 0.62 -24.16
C ASN A 612 30.04 -0.75 -24.82
N ASP A 613 29.62 -1.79 -24.08
CA ASP A 613 29.71 -3.17 -24.56
C ASP A 613 28.36 -3.65 -25.12
N ASP A 614 27.26 -3.10 -24.62
CA ASP A 614 25.90 -3.47 -25.02
C ASP A 614 25.02 -2.23 -25.20
N PRO A 615 24.63 -1.89 -26.44
CA PRO A 615 23.78 -0.72 -26.73
C PRO A 615 22.39 -0.76 -26.04
N ALA A 616 21.92 -1.93 -25.61
CA ALA A 616 20.68 -2.05 -24.86
C ALA A 616 20.74 -1.32 -23.51
N PHE A 617 21.94 -1.08 -22.96
CA PHE A 617 22.17 -0.37 -21.70
C PHE A 617 22.81 1.02 -21.88
N LEU A 618 22.54 1.64 -23.03
CA LEU A 618 23.02 3.01 -23.26
C LEU A 618 22.56 3.93 -22.12
N SER A 619 23.53 4.52 -21.44
CA SER A 619 23.27 5.44 -20.32
C SER A 619 23.44 6.89 -20.75
N LYS A 620 22.64 7.79 -20.20
CA LYS A 620 22.76 9.24 -20.35
C LYS A 620 22.71 9.93 -19.00
N THR A 621 23.78 10.65 -18.67
CA THR A 621 23.80 11.53 -17.49
C THR A 621 23.14 12.86 -17.82
N LEU A 622 22.19 13.27 -16.99
CA LEU A 622 21.46 14.53 -17.03
C LEU A 622 21.96 15.40 -15.88
N ASP A 623 22.40 16.62 -16.20
CA ASP A 623 22.96 17.54 -15.22
C ASP A 623 21.86 18.19 -14.37
N ALA A 624 21.77 17.78 -13.10
CA ALA A 624 20.81 18.31 -12.11
C ALA A 624 21.37 19.52 -11.36
N THR A 625 21.97 20.47 -12.07
CA THR A 625 22.46 21.73 -11.51
C THR A 625 22.09 22.92 -12.40
N PHE A 626 22.12 24.12 -11.86
CA PHE A 626 21.86 25.37 -12.58
C PHE A 626 22.92 26.45 -12.24
N PRO A 627 23.07 27.48 -13.06
CA PRO A 627 24.03 28.58 -12.80
C PRO A 627 23.70 29.29 -11.50
N ALA A 628 24.70 29.47 -10.62
CA ALA A 628 24.56 30.15 -9.33
C ALA A 628 24.43 31.68 -9.46
N ALA A 629 24.63 32.24 -10.67
CA ALA A 629 24.39 33.65 -10.95
C ALA A 629 22.88 33.89 -11.00
N THR A 630 22.38 34.66 -10.05
CA THR A 630 20.95 34.85 -9.81
C THR A 630 20.24 35.59 -10.95
N GLN A 631 19.46 34.83 -11.72
CA GLN A 631 18.32 35.37 -12.45
C GLN A 631 17.06 34.68 -11.87
N PRO A 632 15.95 35.39 -11.66
CA PRO A 632 14.72 34.78 -11.20
C PRO A 632 14.29 33.64 -12.14
N SER A 633 13.82 32.53 -11.58
CA SER A 633 13.35 31.33 -12.28
C SER A 633 14.44 30.43 -12.90
N SER A 634 15.70 30.53 -12.45
CA SER A 634 16.77 29.64 -12.92
C SER A 634 16.53 28.18 -12.58
N LEU A 635 15.97 27.88 -11.41
CA LEU A 635 15.61 26.53 -10.97
C LEU A 635 14.51 25.93 -11.85
N GLN A 636 13.44 26.68 -12.12
CA GLN A 636 12.35 26.19 -12.95
C GLN A 636 12.81 25.88 -14.38
N ALA A 637 13.61 26.75 -14.98
CA ALA A 637 14.18 26.54 -16.31
C ALA A 637 15.11 25.30 -16.34
N ALA A 638 15.88 25.07 -15.27
CA ALA A 638 16.71 23.88 -15.15
C ALA A 638 15.87 22.59 -15.06
N VAL A 639 14.76 22.61 -14.32
CA VAL A 639 13.82 21.49 -14.24
C VAL A 639 13.22 21.20 -15.63
N GLU A 640 12.80 22.21 -16.36
CA GLU A 640 12.27 22.07 -17.72
C GLU A 640 13.32 21.49 -18.67
N LYS A 641 14.56 21.97 -18.59
CA LYS A 641 15.68 21.42 -19.36
C LYS A 641 15.92 19.94 -19.06
N ILE A 642 15.88 19.53 -17.80
CA ILE A 642 16.02 18.12 -17.39
C ILE A 642 14.92 17.27 -18.04
N CYS A 643 13.68 17.74 -18.04
CA CYS A 643 12.55 17.06 -18.67
C CYS A 643 12.80 16.84 -20.18
N ASP A 644 13.17 17.90 -20.89
CA ASP A 644 13.44 17.86 -22.34
C ASP A 644 14.63 16.95 -22.68
N GLU A 645 15.67 16.98 -21.87
CA GLU A 645 16.85 16.12 -22.05
C GLU A 645 16.54 14.67 -21.78
N ALA A 646 15.72 14.38 -20.75
CA ALA A 646 15.25 13.03 -20.44
C ALA A 646 14.42 12.44 -21.58
N GLU A 647 13.47 13.21 -22.12
CA GLU A 647 12.66 12.79 -23.26
C GLU A 647 13.49 12.53 -24.50
N ARG A 648 14.39 13.47 -24.86
CA ARG A 648 15.28 13.30 -26.02
C ARG A 648 16.16 12.06 -25.87
N ALA A 649 16.73 11.83 -24.68
CA ALA A 649 17.57 10.68 -24.41
C ALA A 649 16.79 9.36 -24.52
N ALA A 650 15.60 9.28 -23.94
CA ALA A 650 14.75 8.10 -24.04
C ALA A 650 14.31 7.81 -25.50
N ARG A 651 13.94 8.85 -26.26
CA ARG A 651 13.62 8.70 -27.68
C ARG A 651 14.85 8.28 -28.55
N SER A 652 16.05 8.66 -28.16
CA SER A 652 17.29 8.24 -28.85
C SER A 652 17.79 6.86 -28.41
N GLY A 653 17.08 6.15 -27.57
CA GLY A 653 17.35 4.76 -27.16
C GLY A 653 18.13 4.60 -25.86
N ALA A 654 18.38 5.67 -25.11
CA ALA A 654 18.96 5.55 -23.78
C ALA A 654 17.99 4.81 -22.86
N SER A 655 18.43 3.68 -22.29
CA SER A 655 17.64 2.86 -21.38
C SER A 655 17.94 3.14 -19.90
N ILE A 656 18.99 3.92 -19.62
CA ILE A 656 19.41 4.31 -18.28
C ILE A 656 19.64 5.83 -18.26
N LEU A 657 18.82 6.57 -17.53
CA LEU A 657 18.94 8.00 -17.34
C LEU A 657 19.44 8.29 -15.92
N ILE A 658 20.54 9.01 -15.79
CA ILE A 658 21.21 9.30 -14.53
C ILE A 658 21.06 10.78 -14.23
N LEU A 659 20.23 11.13 -13.28
CA LEU A 659 20.11 12.48 -12.75
C LEU A 659 21.27 12.71 -11.78
N SER A 660 22.19 13.63 -12.13
CA SER A 660 23.43 13.82 -11.37
C SER A 660 23.62 15.27 -10.96
N ASP A 661 23.88 15.50 -9.68
CA ASP A 661 24.26 16.80 -9.12
C ASP A 661 25.77 16.91 -8.85
N ARG A 662 26.57 15.98 -9.35
CA ARG A 662 28.04 15.99 -9.14
C ARG A 662 28.74 17.25 -9.66
N SER A 663 28.16 17.91 -10.66
CA SER A 663 28.65 19.16 -11.21
C SER A 663 28.43 20.39 -10.29
N ALA A 664 27.79 20.20 -9.13
CA ALA A 664 27.56 21.24 -8.15
C ALA A 664 28.91 21.82 -7.63
N GLY A 665 28.96 23.15 -7.50
CA GLY A 665 30.18 23.84 -7.08
C GLY A 665 29.96 25.35 -7.04
N PRO A 666 31.02 26.15 -6.90
CA PRO A 666 30.92 27.61 -6.70
C PRO A 666 30.09 28.34 -7.75
N GLN A 667 30.05 27.86 -8.99
CA GLN A 667 29.32 28.50 -10.10
C GLN A 667 28.00 27.81 -10.43
N ARG A 668 27.71 26.69 -9.76
CA ARG A 668 26.54 25.86 -10.06
C ARG A 668 25.83 25.44 -8.79
N ALA A 669 24.60 25.88 -8.65
CA ALA A 669 23.68 25.48 -7.60
C ALA A 669 22.98 24.17 -7.96
N VAL A 670 22.40 23.50 -6.98
CA VAL A 670 21.78 22.18 -7.10
C VAL A 670 20.29 22.30 -7.44
N VAL A 671 19.82 21.54 -8.40
CA VAL A 671 18.39 21.23 -8.49
C VAL A 671 18.11 20.15 -7.46
N PRO A 672 17.20 20.36 -6.47
CA PRO A 672 16.88 19.34 -5.48
C PRO A 672 16.60 17.97 -6.12
N ALA A 673 17.27 16.94 -5.66
CA ALA A 673 17.26 15.62 -6.30
C ALA A 673 15.84 15.06 -6.47
N LEU A 674 14.99 15.24 -5.44
CA LEU A 674 13.60 14.81 -5.49
C LEU A 674 12.78 15.60 -6.52
N LEU A 675 13.06 16.90 -6.67
CA LEU A 675 12.39 17.76 -7.67
C LEU A 675 12.78 17.37 -9.10
N ALA A 676 14.07 17.17 -9.35
CA ALA A 676 14.60 16.73 -10.64
C ALA A 676 14.04 15.35 -11.05
N LEU A 677 14.01 14.41 -10.09
CA LEU A 677 13.49 13.06 -10.30
C LEU A 677 12.00 13.08 -10.60
N GLY A 678 11.21 13.73 -9.74
CA GLY A 678 9.76 13.79 -9.90
C GLY A 678 9.36 14.45 -11.22
N ALA A 679 10.04 15.53 -11.60
CA ALA A 679 9.80 16.21 -12.88
C ALA A 679 10.09 15.29 -14.07
N ALA A 680 11.27 14.64 -14.10
CA ALA A 680 11.64 13.73 -15.17
C ALA A 680 10.71 12.50 -15.24
N HIS A 681 10.38 11.93 -14.09
CA HIS A 681 9.47 10.79 -13.98
C HIS A 681 8.09 11.09 -14.58
N HIS A 682 7.43 12.16 -14.12
CA HIS A 682 6.10 12.53 -14.60
C HIS A 682 6.09 13.05 -16.04
N HIS A 683 7.18 13.71 -16.47
CA HIS A 683 7.31 14.10 -17.86
C HIS A 683 7.38 12.88 -18.80
N LEU A 684 8.21 11.89 -18.46
CA LEU A 684 8.33 10.66 -19.23
C LEU A 684 7.04 9.82 -19.21
N LEU A 685 6.28 9.84 -18.10
CA LEU A 685 4.96 9.22 -18.03
C LEU A 685 4.00 9.86 -19.04
N ARG A 686 3.88 11.20 -19.01
CA ARG A 686 3.02 11.93 -19.96
C ARG A 686 3.43 11.74 -21.42
N ALA A 687 4.73 11.56 -21.68
CA ALA A 687 5.26 11.31 -23.02
C ALA A 687 5.16 9.84 -23.46
N GLY A 688 4.65 8.92 -22.60
CA GLY A 688 4.58 7.48 -22.88
C GLY A 688 5.96 6.80 -22.99
N LEU A 689 6.99 7.36 -22.35
CA LEU A 689 8.37 6.90 -22.48
C LEU A 689 8.96 6.30 -21.21
N ARG A 690 8.22 6.34 -20.10
CA ARG A 690 8.78 5.96 -18.79
C ARG A 690 9.23 4.51 -18.71
N ASN A 691 8.59 3.60 -19.44
CA ASN A 691 8.98 2.19 -19.54
C ASN A 691 10.26 1.95 -20.35
N ARG A 692 10.63 2.92 -21.18
CA ARG A 692 11.81 2.80 -22.06
C ARG A 692 13.11 3.09 -21.34
N ALA A 693 13.07 3.72 -20.14
CA ALA A 693 14.27 4.06 -19.40
C ALA A 693 14.07 3.96 -17.89
N SER A 694 15.07 3.42 -17.21
CA SER A 694 15.19 3.45 -15.74
C SER A 694 15.83 4.77 -15.30
N LEU A 695 15.35 5.35 -14.20
CA LEU A 695 15.88 6.57 -13.60
C LEU A 695 16.81 6.23 -12.44
N ILE A 696 18.05 6.67 -12.53
CA ILE A 696 19.05 6.56 -11.47
C ILE A 696 19.32 7.95 -10.91
N VAL A 697 19.44 8.08 -9.60
CA VAL A 697 19.74 9.36 -8.95
C VAL A 697 21.13 9.31 -8.33
N GLU A 698 22.05 10.13 -8.84
CA GLU A 698 23.40 10.33 -8.32
C GLU A 698 23.41 11.67 -7.58
N THR A 699 23.37 11.64 -6.23
CA THR A 699 23.11 12.87 -5.47
C THR A 699 23.94 13.00 -4.18
N GLY A 700 24.29 14.24 -3.85
CA GLY A 700 24.86 14.63 -2.55
C GLY A 700 23.79 14.91 -1.48
N GLU A 701 22.52 14.97 -1.87
CA GLU A 701 21.42 15.31 -0.95
C GLU A 701 20.94 14.14 -0.09
N ALA A 702 20.82 12.94 -0.69
CA ALA A 702 20.31 11.77 -0.01
C ALA A 702 21.30 11.26 1.05
N ARG A 703 20.86 11.18 2.32
CA ARG A 703 21.69 10.80 3.43
C ARG A 703 21.03 9.98 4.53
N GLU A 704 19.70 10.03 4.62
CA GLU A 704 18.92 9.29 5.62
C GLU A 704 17.79 8.49 4.96
N VAL A 705 17.17 7.60 5.73
CA VAL A 705 16.20 6.62 5.21
C VAL A 705 15.00 7.28 4.53
N HIS A 706 14.47 8.36 5.10
CA HIS A 706 13.35 9.09 4.52
C HIS A 706 13.67 9.65 3.13
N HIS A 707 14.90 10.10 2.89
CA HIS A 707 15.34 10.57 1.58
C HIS A 707 15.33 9.44 0.54
N PHE A 708 15.80 8.25 0.92
CA PHE A 708 15.76 7.08 0.04
C PHE A 708 14.33 6.64 -0.24
N ALA A 709 13.47 6.59 0.79
CA ALA A 709 12.07 6.21 0.64
C ALA A 709 11.32 7.14 -0.31
N THR A 710 11.51 8.46 -0.19
CA THR A 710 10.87 9.44 -1.07
C THR A 710 11.39 9.35 -2.51
N LEU A 711 12.69 9.21 -2.72
CA LEU A 711 13.25 9.04 -4.06
C LEU A 711 12.74 7.76 -4.74
N LEU A 712 12.70 6.63 -4.03
CA LEU A 712 12.12 5.40 -4.56
C LEU A 712 10.63 5.57 -4.84
N GLY A 713 9.87 6.15 -3.90
CA GLY A 713 8.44 6.40 -4.04
C GLY A 713 8.10 7.28 -5.24
N TYR A 714 8.98 8.18 -5.66
CA TYR A 714 8.83 9.03 -6.85
C TYR A 714 9.58 8.50 -8.08
N GLY A 715 9.94 7.22 -8.11
CA GLY A 715 10.32 6.51 -9.33
C GLY A 715 11.81 6.33 -9.57
N ALA A 716 12.69 6.58 -8.60
CA ALA A 716 14.09 6.18 -8.71
C ALA A 716 14.20 4.66 -8.75
N SER A 717 14.84 4.10 -9.76
CA SER A 717 15.15 2.67 -9.81
C SER A 717 16.36 2.34 -8.92
N ALA A 718 17.30 3.27 -8.80
CA ALA A 718 18.42 3.17 -7.86
C ALA A 718 18.98 4.55 -7.52
N ILE A 719 19.71 4.63 -6.40
CA ILE A 719 20.24 5.86 -5.84
C ILE A 719 21.70 5.66 -5.48
N ASN A 720 22.57 6.58 -5.92
CA ASN A 720 23.95 6.66 -5.47
C ASN A 720 24.11 7.88 -4.56
N PRO A 721 24.16 7.71 -3.23
CA PRO A 721 24.32 8.79 -2.27
C PRO A 721 25.80 9.15 -2.10
N TYR A 722 26.46 9.58 -3.19
CA TYR A 722 27.92 9.69 -3.24
C TYR A 722 28.55 10.50 -2.10
N LEU A 723 27.89 11.59 -1.68
CA LEU A 723 28.43 12.47 -0.64
C LEU A 723 28.41 11.79 0.75
N ALA A 724 27.38 10.96 1.02
CA ALA A 724 27.32 10.17 2.25
C ALA A 724 28.38 9.06 2.25
N LEU A 725 28.61 8.42 1.10
CA LEU A 725 29.66 7.42 0.95
C LEU A 725 31.07 8.05 1.11
N ASP A 726 31.31 9.20 0.48
CA ASP A 726 32.57 9.93 0.60
C ASP A 726 32.80 10.45 2.04
N THR A 727 31.72 10.88 2.73
CA THR A 727 31.76 11.27 4.14
C THR A 727 32.16 10.09 5.04
N SER A 728 31.63 8.91 4.77
CA SER A 728 31.95 7.69 5.53
C SER A 728 33.41 7.28 5.33
N ARG A 729 33.95 7.38 4.10
CA ARG A 729 35.36 7.11 3.78
C ARG A 729 36.30 8.12 4.46
N GLU A 730 35.93 9.41 4.39
CA GLU A 730 36.71 10.47 5.02
C GLU A 730 36.82 10.27 6.54
N ALA A 731 35.75 9.77 7.18
CA ALA A 731 35.81 9.48 8.63
C ALA A 731 36.88 8.44 8.98
N VAL A 732 37.10 7.43 8.13
CA VAL A 732 38.17 6.42 8.29
C VAL A 732 39.53 7.09 8.05
N GLN A 733 39.68 7.80 6.92
CA GLN A 733 40.93 8.47 6.55
C GLN A 733 41.43 9.46 7.62
N ARG A 734 40.51 10.10 8.34
CA ARG A 734 40.79 11.02 9.46
C ARG A 734 40.81 10.36 10.84
N GLY A 735 40.63 9.05 10.90
CA GLY A 735 40.64 8.34 12.17
C GLY A 735 39.49 8.71 13.11
N ARG A 736 38.32 9.17 12.60
CA ARG A 736 37.15 9.58 13.39
C ARG A 736 36.24 8.42 13.78
N VAL A 737 36.45 7.24 13.19
CA VAL A 737 35.68 6.02 13.49
C VAL A 737 36.13 5.46 14.83
N LYS A 738 35.18 5.04 15.69
CA LYS A 738 35.48 4.50 17.02
C LYS A 738 36.24 3.18 16.93
N ASP A 739 35.70 2.24 16.18
CA ASP A 739 36.33 0.94 15.93
C ASP A 739 37.36 1.06 14.81
N LYS A 740 38.64 1.01 15.22
CA LYS A 740 39.78 1.14 14.32
C LYS A 740 40.00 -0.03 13.39
N THR A 741 39.20 -1.11 13.54
CA THR A 741 39.25 -2.26 12.63
C THR A 741 38.40 -2.05 11.39
N LEU A 742 37.50 -1.05 11.37
CA LEU A 742 36.69 -0.74 10.22
C LEU A 742 37.52 0.02 9.16
N ASP A 743 37.63 -0.55 7.98
CA ASP A 743 38.21 0.07 6.80
C ASP A 743 37.13 0.83 5.97
N GLU A 744 37.57 1.51 4.90
CA GLU A 744 36.68 2.28 4.01
C GLU A 744 35.57 1.44 3.39
N LYS A 745 35.86 0.18 3.05
CA LYS A 745 34.86 -0.74 2.49
C LYS A 745 33.82 -1.14 3.54
N ALA A 746 34.28 -1.38 4.76
CA ALA A 746 33.40 -1.76 5.88
C ALA A 746 32.42 -0.66 6.23
N VAL A 747 32.87 0.60 6.35
CA VAL A 747 31.99 1.73 6.67
C VAL A 747 31.00 2.03 5.55
N VAL A 748 31.39 1.93 4.29
CA VAL A 748 30.47 2.05 3.13
C VAL A 748 29.43 0.94 3.16
N LYS A 749 29.85 -0.30 3.38
CA LYS A 749 28.94 -1.46 3.51
C LYS A 749 27.96 -1.29 4.67
N ASN A 750 28.44 -0.79 5.81
CA ASN A 750 27.58 -0.52 6.98
C ASN A 750 26.53 0.55 6.65
N TYR A 751 26.95 1.65 6.00
CA TYR A 751 26.03 2.70 5.62
C TYR A 751 24.93 2.18 4.67
N VAL A 752 25.31 1.44 3.62
CA VAL A 752 24.35 0.82 2.69
C VAL A 752 23.40 -0.11 3.43
N LYS A 753 23.93 -0.98 4.29
CA LYS A 753 23.14 -1.90 5.12
C LYS A 753 22.14 -1.18 6.03
N ALA A 754 22.54 -0.04 6.62
CA ALA A 754 21.65 0.78 7.45
C ALA A 754 20.48 1.35 6.62
N ALA A 755 20.78 1.89 5.42
CA ALA A 755 19.77 2.37 4.48
C ALA A 755 18.80 1.26 4.03
N GLU A 756 19.33 0.09 3.68
CA GLU A 756 18.53 -1.10 3.30
C GLU A 756 17.57 -1.52 4.40
N LYS A 757 18.06 -1.61 5.64
CA LYS A 757 17.22 -1.97 6.79
C LYS A 757 16.13 -0.93 7.06
N GLY A 758 16.44 0.35 6.90
CA GLY A 758 15.45 1.41 7.04
C GLY A 758 14.37 1.35 5.97
N ILE A 759 14.73 1.10 4.71
CA ILE A 759 13.77 0.92 3.61
C ILE A 759 12.87 -0.30 3.88
N LEU A 760 13.46 -1.44 4.27
CA LEU A 760 12.70 -2.64 4.63
C LEU A 760 11.72 -2.38 5.76
N LYS A 761 12.14 -1.63 6.81
CA LYS A 761 11.27 -1.26 7.92
C LYS A 761 10.06 -0.42 7.48
N ILE A 762 10.26 0.57 6.61
CA ILE A 762 9.17 1.39 6.04
C ILE A 762 8.22 0.50 5.26
N MET A 763 8.74 -0.30 4.34
CA MET A 763 7.95 -1.20 3.51
C MET A 763 7.19 -2.23 4.35
N SER A 764 7.81 -2.81 5.39
CA SER A 764 7.17 -3.80 6.27
C SER A 764 5.98 -3.23 7.02
N LYS A 765 6.07 -1.97 7.47
CA LYS A 765 4.97 -1.25 8.13
C LYS A 765 3.81 -0.94 7.18
N MET A 766 4.09 -0.76 5.91
CA MET A 766 3.09 -0.56 4.85
C MET A 766 2.53 -1.88 4.28
N GLY A 767 3.09 -3.02 4.66
CA GLY A 767 2.70 -4.32 4.10
C GLY A 767 3.14 -4.52 2.65
N ILE A 768 4.15 -3.79 2.19
CA ILE A 768 4.74 -3.89 0.84
C ILE A 768 5.99 -4.76 0.93
N ALA A 769 6.02 -5.85 0.19
CA ALA A 769 7.09 -6.83 0.31
C ALA A 769 8.19 -6.71 -0.76
N SER A 770 7.93 -6.06 -1.89
CA SER A 770 8.90 -5.88 -2.97
C SER A 770 9.19 -4.40 -3.20
N VAL A 771 10.49 -4.04 -3.27
CA VAL A 771 10.88 -2.67 -3.60
C VAL A 771 10.47 -2.28 -5.03
N ASP A 772 10.40 -3.23 -5.97
CA ASP A 772 9.88 -2.99 -7.32
C ASP A 772 8.43 -2.48 -7.30
N ALA A 773 7.60 -2.94 -6.34
CA ALA A 773 6.24 -2.46 -6.15
C ALA A 773 6.18 -1.11 -5.41
N TYR A 774 7.19 -0.80 -4.58
CA TYR A 774 7.30 0.47 -3.88
C TYR A 774 7.77 1.60 -4.79
N ILE A 775 8.61 1.28 -5.81
CA ILE A 775 9.13 2.26 -6.77
C ILE A 775 7.99 2.88 -7.58
N GLY A 776 7.81 4.19 -7.42
CA GLY A 776 6.73 4.94 -8.07
C GLY A 776 5.35 4.83 -7.40
N ALA A 777 5.26 4.19 -6.23
CA ALA A 777 3.98 4.03 -5.53
C ALA A 777 3.41 5.36 -4.97
N GLN A 778 4.23 6.40 -4.80
CA GLN A 778 3.84 7.75 -4.36
C GLN A 778 3.00 7.79 -3.07
N LEU A 779 3.30 6.91 -2.12
CA LEU A 779 2.56 6.81 -0.87
C LEU A 779 2.90 7.95 0.11
N PHE A 780 2.85 9.18 -0.41
CA PHE A 780 3.16 10.40 0.32
C PHE A 780 2.08 11.47 0.12
N GLU A 781 2.03 12.37 1.07
CA GLU A 781 1.30 13.63 1.02
C GLU A 781 2.32 14.77 1.10
N ALA A 782 2.15 15.80 0.30
CA ALA A 782 2.96 17.01 0.37
C ALA A 782 2.31 18.01 1.34
N VAL A 783 3.08 18.46 2.33
CA VAL A 783 2.64 19.46 3.31
C VAL A 783 3.42 20.74 3.09
N GLY A 784 2.76 21.73 2.49
CA GLY A 784 3.35 23.05 2.27
C GLY A 784 3.99 23.26 0.90
N LEU A 785 3.63 22.46 -0.12
CA LEU A 785 4.02 22.68 -1.53
C LEU A 785 2.86 23.22 -2.35
N GLY A 786 3.13 24.24 -3.16
CA GLY A 786 2.17 24.84 -4.06
C GLY A 786 1.80 23.96 -5.24
N GLN A 787 0.58 24.12 -5.76
CA GLN A 787 0.03 23.28 -6.82
C GLN A 787 0.90 23.26 -8.09
N CYS A 788 1.55 24.38 -8.44
CA CYS A 788 2.43 24.44 -9.62
C CYS A 788 3.63 23.48 -9.53
N VAL A 789 4.16 23.23 -8.32
CA VAL A 789 5.23 22.25 -8.09
C VAL A 789 4.66 20.83 -8.15
N ILE A 790 3.49 20.62 -7.54
CA ILE A 790 2.80 19.31 -7.56
C ILE A 790 2.47 18.89 -8.99
N ASP A 791 1.81 19.72 -9.78
CA ASP A 791 1.39 19.39 -11.15
C ASP A 791 2.59 19.05 -12.06
N LYS A 792 3.68 19.77 -11.87
CA LYS A 792 4.88 19.59 -12.70
C LYS A 792 5.69 18.37 -12.29
N CYS A 793 5.92 18.19 -10.97
CA CYS A 793 6.93 17.27 -10.46
C CYS A 793 6.35 16.09 -9.66
N PHE A 794 5.15 16.22 -9.11
CA PHE A 794 4.58 15.25 -8.17
C PHE A 794 3.09 15.02 -8.44
N ALA A 795 2.72 14.89 -9.71
CA ALA A 795 1.31 14.71 -10.12
C ALA A 795 0.63 13.61 -9.30
N ASN A 796 -0.63 13.84 -8.94
CA ASN A 796 -1.46 12.97 -8.09
C ASN A 796 -1.06 12.91 -6.60
N THR A 797 0.00 13.63 -6.17
CA THR A 797 0.32 13.74 -4.75
C THR A 797 -0.62 14.76 -4.09
N PRO A 798 -1.35 14.38 -3.02
CA PRO A 798 -2.18 15.34 -2.30
C PRO A 798 -1.36 16.47 -1.68
N SER A 799 -1.81 17.71 -1.88
CA SER A 799 -1.27 18.90 -1.20
C SER A 799 -2.45 19.75 -0.74
N ARG A 800 -2.96 19.48 0.46
CA ARG A 800 -4.25 19.99 0.94
C ARG A 800 -4.19 21.45 1.35
N ILE A 801 -3.03 21.95 1.75
CA ILE A 801 -2.86 23.33 2.23
C ILE A 801 -2.12 24.22 1.24
N GLY A 802 -1.58 23.66 0.14
CA GLY A 802 -0.70 24.40 -0.74
C GLY A 802 0.61 24.83 -0.05
N GLY A 803 1.27 25.87 -0.54
CA GLY A 803 2.50 26.38 0.08
C GLY A 803 3.52 26.95 -0.91
N ILE A 804 4.80 26.65 -0.71
CA ILE A 804 5.92 27.22 -1.47
C ILE A 804 5.95 26.74 -2.91
N GLY A 805 6.35 27.65 -3.81
CA GLY A 805 6.58 27.39 -5.23
C GLY A 805 8.07 27.24 -5.57
N PHE A 806 8.37 27.20 -6.88
CA PHE A 806 9.76 27.09 -7.37
C PHE A 806 10.69 28.20 -6.86
N ALA A 807 10.17 29.43 -6.74
CA ALA A 807 10.98 30.56 -6.30
C ALA A 807 11.50 30.40 -4.86
N GLN A 808 10.66 29.95 -3.93
CA GLN A 808 11.06 29.72 -2.53
C GLN A 808 11.97 28.51 -2.38
N ILE A 809 11.77 27.48 -3.22
CA ILE A 809 12.71 26.35 -3.26
C ILE A 809 14.07 26.83 -3.78
N GLU A 810 14.10 27.66 -4.82
CA GLU A 810 15.34 28.28 -5.34
C GLU A 810 16.02 29.13 -4.26
N GLU A 811 15.28 29.95 -3.53
CA GLU A 811 15.81 30.76 -2.42
C GLU A 811 16.50 29.89 -1.36
N THR A 812 15.88 28.77 -0.95
CA THR A 812 16.44 27.83 0.01
C THR A 812 17.77 27.24 -0.50
N VAL A 813 17.81 26.79 -1.73
CA VAL A 813 19.02 26.24 -2.36
C VAL A 813 20.13 27.29 -2.45
N MET A 814 19.77 28.50 -2.88
CA MET A 814 20.74 29.61 -3.01
C MET A 814 21.27 30.07 -1.64
N ARG A 815 20.46 29.98 -0.59
CA ARG A 815 20.91 30.26 0.79
C ARG A 815 22.01 29.27 1.20
N TRP A 816 21.84 27.97 1.00
CA TRP A 816 22.87 26.95 1.28
C TRP A 816 24.11 27.14 0.40
N HIS A 817 23.91 27.41 -0.90
CA HIS A 817 25.00 27.69 -1.83
C HIS A 817 25.83 28.87 -1.36
N SER A 818 25.21 29.95 -0.95
CA SER A 818 25.92 31.13 -0.44
C SER A 818 26.72 30.83 0.84
N VAL A 819 26.19 30.01 1.75
CA VAL A 819 26.91 29.58 2.96
C VAL A 819 28.17 28.76 2.61
N ALA A 820 28.05 27.87 1.62
CA ALA A 820 29.13 27.00 1.17
C ALA A 820 30.29 27.76 0.53
N TYR A 821 30.00 28.83 -0.24
CA TYR A 821 30.95 29.52 -1.12
C TYR A 821 31.12 31.04 -0.84
N ARG A 822 30.70 31.53 0.33
CA ARG A 822 30.98 32.95 0.72
C ARG A 822 32.45 33.30 0.63
N THR A 823 32.75 34.45 0.01
CA THR A 823 34.09 35.01 -0.04
C THR A 823 34.55 35.55 1.32
N MET A 824 35.85 35.72 1.53
CA MET A 824 36.43 36.25 2.80
C MET A 824 35.90 37.62 3.15
N ASP A 825 35.63 38.48 2.16
CA ASP A 825 35.14 39.84 2.40
C ASP A 825 33.66 39.87 2.81
N GLU A 826 32.82 39.02 2.23
CA GLU A 826 31.42 38.86 2.62
C GLU A 826 31.25 38.25 4.03
N ARG A 827 32.22 37.47 4.49
CA ARG A 827 32.25 36.93 5.88
C ARG A 827 32.58 37.96 6.94
N ARG A 828 33.25 39.05 6.57
CA ARG A 828 33.59 40.17 7.48
C ARG A 828 32.41 41.10 7.72
N THR A 829 31.60 41.39 6.70
CA THR A 829 30.46 42.33 6.79
C THR A 829 29.29 41.77 7.62
N THR A 830 29.10 40.46 7.68
CA THR A 830 28.03 39.85 8.48
C THR A 830 28.40 39.60 9.95
N ARG A 831 29.68 39.84 10.36
CA ARG A 831 30.12 39.73 11.76
C ARG A 831 29.70 40.90 12.63
N ASP A 832 29.39 42.04 12.07
CA ASP A 832 29.05 43.27 12.82
C ASP A 832 27.61 43.28 13.32
N ASP A 833 26.72 42.44 12.74
CA ASP A 833 25.32 42.35 13.15
C ASP A 833 25.05 41.27 14.22
N GLU A 834 25.88 40.26 14.43
CA GLU A 834 25.66 39.15 15.37
C GLU A 834 26.56 39.15 16.62
N GLY A 835 27.11 40.23 17.00
CA GLY A 835 27.73 40.58 18.29
C GLY A 835 28.22 39.50 19.28
N ARG A 836 28.72 38.32 18.84
CA ARG A 836 29.36 37.30 19.69
C ARG A 836 30.60 36.70 19.07
N GLN A 837 31.76 37.13 19.57
CA GLN A 837 33.05 36.47 19.37
C GLN A 837 33.11 35.20 20.24
N GLY A 838 33.12 34.04 19.64
CA GLY A 838 33.55 32.80 20.26
C GLY A 838 35.07 32.65 20.00
N THR A 839 35.91 33.08 20.93
CA THR A 839 37.33 32.74 20.95
C THR A 839 37.52 31.37 21.58
N ASN A 840 37.97 30.39 20.81
CA ASN A 840 38.57 29.19 21.39
C ASN A 840 39.97 29.59 21.91
N GLY A 841 40.34 29.08 23.08
CA GLY A 841 41.54 29.49 23.88
C GLY A 841 42.91 29.37 23.18
N ASP A 842 43.02 29.16 21.89
CA ASP A 842 44.28 29.00 21.14
C ASP A 842 44.55 30.08 20.08
N GLY A 843 43.80 31.18 20.06
CA GLY A 843 44.15 32.36 19.25
C GLY A 843 44.26 32.14 17.74
N ARG A 844 43.88 30.98 17.19
CA ARG A 844 43.88 30.67 15.74
C ARG A 844 42.46 30.78 15.20
N THR A 845 42.23 31.86 14.45
CA THR A 845 41.04 31.97 13.62
C THR A 845 41.09 30.96 12.49
N THR A 846 40.42 29.82 12.64
CA THR A 846 40.24 28.87 11.54
C THR A 846 39.16 29.39 10.64
N ASN A 847 39.55 29.76 9.39
CA ASN A 847 38.67 30.27 8.32
C ASN A 847 37.91 29.18 7.60
N ALA A 848 37.63 28.05 8.23
CA ALA A 848 36.95 26.93 7.62
C ALA A 848 35.42 27.14 7.57
N THR A 849 34.78 26.76 6.45
CA THR A 849 33.34 26.62 6.34
C THR A 849 32.87 25.75 7.50
N LYS A 850 31.85 26.17 8.24
CA LYS A 850 31.28 25.38 9.33
C LYS A 850 29.87 25.01 8.98
N LEU A 851 29.52 23.75 9.17
CA LEU A 851 28.14 23.29 8.96
C LEU A 851 27.24 23.92 10.03
N ASP A 852 26.03 24.20 9.62
CA ASP A 852 24.98 24.68 10.54
C ASP A 852 24.68 23.65 11.64
N HIS A 853 24.14 24.14 12.73
CA HIS A 853 23.68 23.33 13.85
C HIS A 853 22.32 23.83 14.30
N PRO A 854 21.27 23.54 13.52
CA PRO A 854 19.97 24.16 13.68
C PRO A 854 19.19 23.68 14.91
N GLY A 855 19.57 22.56 15.51
CA GLY A 855 18.84 21.98 16.63
C GLY A 855 17.61 21.19 16.22
N PHE A 856 17.67 20.45 15.10
CA PHE A 856 16.55 19.62 14.63
C PHE A 856 16.33 18.36 15.46
N TYR A 857 17.41 17.80 16.02
CA TYR A 857 17.34 16.59 16.83
C TYR A 857 17.43 16.87 18.32
N LYS A 858 17.98 18.04 18.70
CA LYS A 858 18.18 18.40 20.09
C LYS A 858 18.03 19.90 20.25
N GLU A 859 17.12 20.31 21.14
CA GLU A 859 16.82 21.71 21.43
C GLU A 859 18.11 22.53 21.70
N ARG A 860 18.19 23.72 21.11
CA ARG A 860 19.28 24.69 21.27
C ARG A 860 18.75 26.11 21.36
N ALA A 861 19.46 26.96 22.10
CA ALA A 861 19.20 28.39 22.14
C ALA A 861 19.34 29.01 20.73
N GLY A 862 18.30 29.63 20.20
CA GLY A 862 18.25 30.21 18.85
C GLY A 862 18.19 29.19 17.73
N GLY A 863 17.95 27.91 18.05
CA GLY A 863 17.71 26.84 17.11
C GLY A 863 16.27 26.73 16.67
N GLU A 864 15.91 25.55 16.14
CA GLU A 864 14.55 25.17 15.79
C GLU A 864 13.69 25.14 17.06
N PRO A 865 12.46 25.64 17.01
CA PRO A 865 11.54 25.47 18.13
C PRO A 865 11.11 24.00 18.26
N HIS A 866 11.00 23.53 19.49
CA HIS A 866 10.53 22.18 19.81
C HIS A 866 9.21 22.24 20.56
N GLY A 867 8.25 21.42 20.18
CA GLY A 867 6.96 21.31 20.86
C GLY A 867 7.12 20.84 22.30
N TYR A 868 8.01 19.89 22.54
CA TYR A 868 8.39 19.37 23.86
C TYR A 868 9.72 19.97 24.32
N SER A 869 9.84 21.31 24.30
CA SER A 869 11.02 21.99 24.81
C SER A 869 11.31 21.64 26.27
N GLN A 870 12.54 21.69 26.69
CA GLN A 870 12.93 21.43 28.10
C GLN A 870 12.09 22.28 29.08
N ARG A 871 11.80 23.53 28.73
CA ARG A 871 10.94 24.42 29.53
C ARG A 871 9.51 23.87 29.60
N ALA A 872 8.92 23.43 28.46
CA ALA A 872 7.59 22.89 28.42
C ALA A 872 7.47 21.59 29.24
N VAL A 873 8.44 20.68 29.09
CA VAL A 873 8.49 19.42 29.84
C VAL A 873 8.58 19.69 31.36
N HIS A 874 9.45 20.61 31.79
CA HIS A 874 9.56 20.97 33.21
C HIS A 874 8.29 21.61 33.77
N ALA A 875 7.62 22.49 32.99
CA ALA A 875 6.37 23.12 33.41
C ALA A 875 5.28 22.07 33.57
N LEU A 876 5.14 21.15 32.61
CA LEU A 876 4.18 20.05 32.68
C LEU A 876 4.46 19.10 33.85
N GLN A 877 5.71 18.69 34.04
CA GLN A 877 6.11 17.85 35.17
C GLN A 877 5.84 18.53 36.52
N LYS A 878 6.08 19.82 36.61
CA LYS A 878 5.78 20.61 37.82
C LYS A 878 4.28 20.65 38.07
N ALA A 879 3.46 20.88 37.01
CA ALA A 879 2.01 20.88 37.12
C ALA A 879 1.49 19.53 37.60
N VAL A 880 1.96 18.43 37.01
CA VAL A 880 1.57 17.07 37.38
C VAL A 880 1.96 16.72 38.82
N ARG A 881 3.18 17.09 39.27
CA ARG A 881 3.65 16.82 40.63
C ARG A 881 2.88 17.60 41.69
N VAL A 882 2.46 18.81 41.40
CA VAL A 882 1.66 19.64 42.30
C VAL A 882 0.19 19.22 42.29
N SER A 883 -0.32 18.89 41.12
CA SER A 883 -1.63 18.32 40.93
C SER A 883 -1.62 16.80 41.07
N ASP A 884 -0.67 16.22 41.85
CA ASP A 884 -0.81 14.81 42.21
C ASP A 884 -2.18 14.67 42.87
N ILE A 885 -3.17 14.43 41.95
CA ILE A 885 -4.57 14.36 42.29
C ILE A 885 -4.77 13.18 43.24
N PHE A 886 -3.77 12.32 43.31
CA PHE A 886 -3.78 11.13 44.12
C PHE A 886 -2.62 11.11 45.10
N GLU A 887 -2.92 11.30 46.35
CA GLU A 887 -2.02 10.92 47.43
C GLU A 887 -1.96 9.40 47.53
N TYR A 888 -0.77 8.86 47.60
CA TYR A 888 -0.54 7.45 47.91
C TYR A 888 -1.17 7.15 49.29
N SER A 889 -2.21 6.30 49.29
CA SER A 889 -2.96 5.97 50.50
C SER A 889 -2.67 4.58 51.07
N GLY A 890 -1.83 3.81 50.40
CA GLY A 890 -1.43 2.47 50.84
C GLY A 890 -1.30 1.46 49.72
N GLU A 891 -0.84 0.27 50.10
CA GLU A 891 -0.78 -0.90 49.19
C GLU A 891 -1.84 -1.91 49.60
N THR A 892 -2.68 -2.32 48.68
CA THR A 892 -3.61 -3.43 48.89
C THR A 892 -3.11 -4.65 48.11
N SER A 893 -2.96 -5.80 48.77
CA SER A 893 -2.61 -7.02 48.05
C SER A 893 -3.87 -7.65 47.47
N LEU A 894 -4.00 -7.71 46.16
CA LEU A 894 -4.99 -8.51 45.47
C LEU A 894 -4.45 -9.92 45.26
N GLU A 895 -5.03 -10.91 45.94
CA GLU A 895 -4.78 -12.32 45.69
C GLU A 895 -5.72 -12.77 44.55
N THR A 896 -5.22 -12.74 43.32
CA THR A 896 -5.79 -13.57 42.23
C THR A 896 -5.05 -14.91 42.30
N GLY A 897 -5.72 -16.03 42.22
CA GLY A 897 -5.18 -17.40 42.54
C GLY A 897 -3.90 -17.84 41.83
N ILE A 898 -3.19 -16.95 41.16
CA ILE A 898 -1.96 -17.20 40.44
C ILE A 898 -0.82 -16.20 40.82
N ALA A 899 -1.13 -15.01 41.36
CA ALA A 899 -0.11 -14.04 41.79
C ALA A 899 -0.65 -13.09 42.86
N LYS A 900 0.24 -12.71 43.82
CA LYS A 900 0.02 -11.57 44.72
C LYS A 900 0.48 -10.30 43.98
N THR A 901 -0.45 -9.46 43.58
CA THR A 901 -0.14 -8.16 43.00
C THR A 901 -0.40 -7.08 44.05
N GLN A 902 0.60 -6.28 44.37
CA GLN A 902 0.44 -5.11 45.21
C GLN A 902 -0.13 -3.98 44.35
N VAL A 903 -1.36 -3.56 44.64
CA VAL A 903 -2.00 -2.43 43.97
C VAL A 903 -1.81 -1.20 44.87
N LYS A 904 -1.21 -0.15 44.34
CA LYS A 904 -1.11 1.14 44.99
C LYS A 904 -2.45 1.86 44.94
N THR A 905 -3.00 2.19 46.10
CA THR A 905 -4.23 2.99 46.21
C THR A 905 -3.90 4.45 46.44
N PHE A 906 -4.64 5.33 45.76
CA PHE A 906 -4.45 6.77 45.81
C PHE A 906 -5.74 7.49 46.20
N LYS A 907 -5.63 8.62 46.90
CA LYS A 907 -6.77 9.50 47.21
C LYS A 907 -6.60 10.84 46.50
N LEU A 908 -7.71 11.48 46.15
CA LEU A 908 -7.71 12.84 45.59
C LEU A 908 -7.08 13.83 46.59
N ASN A 909 -6.12 14.59 46.07
CA ASN A 909 -5.42 15.64 46.79
C ASN A 909 -6.10 16.99 46.48
N GLY A 910 -6.26 17.88 47.46
CA GLY A 910 -6.96 19.15 47.34
C GLY A 910 -6.21 20.25 46.58
N ARG A 911 -5.10 19.95 45.86
CA ARG A 911 -4.24 20.95 45.20
C ARG A 911 -4.49 21.09 43.70
N PHE A 912 -5.70 20.69 43.23
CA PHE A 912 -6.03 20.73 41.80
C PHE A 912 -5.93 22.13 41.18
N ASP A 913 -6.39 23.18 41.87
CA ASP A 913 -6.35 24.55 41.35
C ASP A 913 -4.92 25.07 41.16
N GLU A 914 -4.00 24.73 42.05
CA GLU A 914 -2.59 25.05 41.93
C GLU A 914 -1.94 24.31 40.75
N GLY A 915 -2.22 23.03 40.60
CA GLY A 915 -1.76 22.23 39.49
C GLY A 915 -2.31 22.70 38.14
N PHE A 916 -3.58 23.10 38.12
CA PHE A 916 -4.21 23.65 36.90
C PHE A 916 -3.62 25.04 36.53
N ALA A 917 -3.31 25.87 37.49
CA ALA A 917 -2.61 27.13 37.23
C ALA A 917 -1.23 26.90 36.59
N LEU A 918 -0.46 25.93 37.12
CA LEU A 918 0.81 25.51 36.52
C LEU A 918 0.66 24.87 35.16
N TYR A 919 -0.41 24.08 34.93
CA TYR A 919 -0.75 23.57 33.62
C TYR A 919 -1.03 24.69 32.61
N LYS A 920 -1.64 25.78 33.02
CA LYS A 920 -1.82 26.96 32.17
C LYS A 920 -0.50 27.64 31.83
N GLU A 921 0.47 27.65 32.74
CA GLU A 921 1.85 28.12 32.43
C GLU A 921 2.52 27.28 31.34
N PHE A 922 2.24 25.97 31.30
CA PHE A 922 2.66 25.09 30.22
C PHE A 922 1.86 25.36 28.93
N SER A 923 0.53 25.31 29.00
CA SER A 923 -0.32 25.29 27.81
C SER A 923 -0.37 26.61 27.05
N THR A 924 -0.28 27.77 27.74
CA THR A 924 -0.36 29.08 27.09
C THR A 924 0.76 29.35 26.08
N PRO A 925 2.05 29.13 26.38
CA PRO A 925 3.10 29.27 25.38
C PRO A 925 3.10 28.15 24.34
N TYR A 926 2.67 26.92 24.71
CA TYR A 926 2.68 25.77 23.83
C TYR A 926 1.63 25.85 22.72
N PHE A 927 0.44 26.37 23.03
CA PHE A 927 -0.66 26.52 22.09
C PHE A 927 -0.83 27.97 21.57
N GLY A 928 0.17 28.82 21.75
CA GLY A 928 0.13 30.19 21.27
C GLY A 928 0.52 30.32 19.79
N PRO A 929 0.00 31.34 19.06
CA PRO A 929 0.28 31.52 17.64
C PRO A 929 1.75 31.82 17.31
N GLU A 930 2.53 32.25 18.31
CA GLU A 930 3.97 32.51 18.13
C GLU A 930 4.83 31.24 18.03
N THR A 931 4.25 30.10 18.36
CA THR A 931 4.92 28.78 18.38
C THR A 931 4.27 27.79 17.43
N ALA A 932 3.56 28.28 16.39
CA ALA A 932 2.87 27.43 15.43
C ALA A 932 3.85 26.41 14.80
N SER A 933 3.63 25.12 15.08
CA SER A 933 4.36 23.97 14.53
C SER A 933 3.50 23.16 13.56
N GLU A 934 2.21 23.23 13.74
CA GLU A 934 1.20 22.50 12.97
C GLU A 934 0.22 23.47 12.28
N PRO A 935 -0.37 23.10 11.13
CA PRO A 935 -1.37 23.95 10.46
C PRO A 935 -2.54 24.33 11.37
N ARG A 936 -2.98 23.44 12.26
CA ARG A 936 -4.07 23.71 13.22
C ARG A 936 -3.78 24.86 14.19
N ASP A 937 -2.51 25.12 14.47
CA ASP A 937 -2.11 26.22 15.37
C ASP A 937 -2.38 27.59 14.77
N LEU A 938 -2.55 27.65 13.44
CA LEU A 938 -2.90 28.84 12.67
C LEU A 938 -4.40 28.96 12.38
N MET A 939 -5.22 27.99 12.80
CA MET A 939 -6.67 28.00 12.57
C MET A 939 -7.39 28.66 13.74
N ALA A 940 -8.46 29.37 13.40
CA ALA A 940 -9.41 29.92 14.37
C ALA A 940 -10.83 29.45 14.03
N ILE A 941 -11.58 29.12 15.08
CA ILE A 941 -13.01 28.80 14.91
C ILE A 941 -13.75 30.10 14.62
N GLN A 942 -14.45 30.17 13.50
CA GLN A 942 -15.33 31.26 13.12
C GLN A 942 -16.77 30.77 13.09
N SER A 943 -17.67 31.64 13.53
CA SER A 943 -19.11 31.39 13.47
C SER A 943 -19.81 32.64 13.01
N ASP A 944 -20.70 32.51 12.06
CA ASP A 944 -21.66 33.54 11.61
C ASP A 944 -22.98 33.49 12.37
N ARG A 945 -23.08 32.61 13.36
CA ARG A 945 -24.27 32.46 14.21
C ARG A 945 -24.28 33.53 15.29
N GLU A 946 -25.48 33.99 15.64
CA GLU A 946 -25.67 34.87 16.79
C GLU A 946 -25.28 34.13 18.09
N PRO A 947 -24.62 34.81 19.03
CA PRO A 947 -24.31 34.27 20.33
C PRO A 947 -25.56 33.80 21.08
N ILE A 948 -25.49 32.62 21.68
CA ILE A 948 -26.54 32.14 22.57
C ILE A 948 -26.10 32.27 24.03
N SER A 949 -27.07 32.23 24.95
CA SER A 949 -26.76 32.27 26.39
C SER A 949 -26.07 30.98 26.82
N LEU A 950 -25.20 31.08 27.85
CA LEU A 950 -24.37 29.97 28.30
C LEU A 950 -25.18 28.77 28.81
N ASP A 951 -26.39 29.00 29.34
CA ASP A 951 -27.32 27.95 29.77
C ASP A 951 -27.92 27.15 28.61
N GLN A 952 -27.89 27.69 27.39
CA GLN A 952 -28.32 27.01 26.16
C GLN A 952 -27.18 26.23 25.48
N VAL A 953 -25.94 26.43 25.92
CA VAL A 953 -24.78 25.70 25.41
C VAL A 953 -24.77 24.29 26.01
N GLU A 954 -24.46 23.30 25.16
CA GLU A 954 -24.32 21.92 25.61
C GLU A 954 -23.28 21.80 26.75
N GLN A 955 -23.63 21.09 27.80
CA GLN A 955 -22.76 20.91 28.97
C GLN A 955 -21.54 20.08 28.65
N ILE A 956 -20.38 20.43 29.21
CA ILE A 956 -19.11 19.75 29.02
C ILE A 956 -19.18 18.21 29.20
N PRO A 957 -19.86 17.69 30.27
CA PRO A 957 -19.98 16.23 30.43
C PRO A 957 -20.74 15.53 29.31
N SER A 958 -21.67 16.23 28.64
CA SER A 958 -22.37 15.70 27.47
C SER A 958 -21.46 15.68 26.24
N ILE A 959 -20.66 16.74 26.05
CA ILE A 959 -19.69 16.85 24.98
C ILE A 959 -18.63 15.75 25.10
N LEU A 960 -18.09 15.54 26.30
CA LEU A 960 -17.04 14.55 26.57
C LEU A 960 -17.42 13.11 26.21
N LYS A 961 -18.71 12.76 26.30
CA LYS A 961 -19.22 11.42 25.92
C LYS A 961 -18.98 11.07 24.44
N ARG A 962 -18.74 12.06 23.59
CA ARG A 962 -18.48 11.87 22.16
C ARG A 962 -16.99 11.76 21.82
N PHE A 963 -16.12 11.90 22.81
CA PHE A 963 -14.69 11.77 22.61
C PHE A 963 -14.18 10.37 22.88
N SER A 964 -13.27 9.91 22.05
CA SER A 964 -12.54 8.66 22.28
C SER A 964 -11.04 8.90 22.17
N SER A 965 -10.26 8.06 22.83
CA SER A 965 -8.81 8.02 22.57
C SER A 965 -8.54 7.43 21.18
N ALA A 966 -7.34 7.69 20.66
CA ALA A 966 -6.81 6.91 19.54
C ALA A 966 -6.75 5.42 19.93
N ALA A 967 -6.73 4.54 18.92
CA ALA A 967 -6.55 3.11 19.12
C ALA A 967 -5.14 2.84 19.70
N MET A 968 -5.09 2.26 20.90
CA MET A 968 -3.86 1.98 21.62
C MET A 968 -3.85 0.51 22.03
N SER A 969 -2.93 -0.28 21.49
CA SER A 969 -2.84 -1.70 21.83
C SER A 969 -1.82 -1.96 22.94
N LEU A 970 -2.04 -3.05 23.68
CA LEU A 970 -1.13 -3.48 24.75
C LEU A 970 0.30 -3.75 24.25
N GLY A 971 0.47 -4.12 22.98
CA GLY A 971 1.79 -4.32 22.38
C GLY A 971 2.56 -3.03 22.07
N ALA A 972 1.86 -1.89 21.99
CA ALA A 972 2.44 -0.59 21.63
C ALA A 972 2.85 0.25 22.82
N LEU A 973 2.23 0.05 23.97
CA LEU A 973 2.43 0.82 25.20
C LEU A 973 2.75 -0.13 26.36
N SER A 974 3.41 0.43 27.39
CA SER A 974 3.50 -0.31 28.64
C SER A 974 2.11 -0.50 29.26
N PRO A 975 1.90 -1.56 30.05
CA PRO A 975 0.62 -1.79 30.72
C PRO A 975 0.16 -0.57 31.53
N GLU A 976 1.07 0.09 32.23
CA GLU A 976 0.81 1.26 33.08
C GLU A 976 0.34 2.47 32.27
N ALA A 977 0.99 2.75 31.13
CA ALA A 977 0.63 3.86 30.26
C ALA A 977 -0.74 3.61 29.61
N HIS A 978 -0.97 2.38 29.12
CA HIS A 978 -2.22 1.99 28.50
C HIS A 978 -3.40 2.06 29.48
N GLU A 979 -3.22 1.58 30.69
CA GLU A 979 -4.22 1.59 31.75
C GLU A 979 -4.53 3.03 32.24
N THR A 980 -3.48 3.83 32.43
CA THR A 980 -3.64 5.25 32.83
C THR A 980 -4.47 6.04 31.84
N LEU A 981 -4.24 5.87 30.54
CA LEU A 981 -5.01 6.55 29.51
C LEU A 981 -6.46 6.08 29.47
N ALA A 982 -6.71 4.77 29.63
CA ALA A 982 -8.07 4.23 29.69
C ALA A 982 -8.85 4.73 30.91
N ILE A 983 -8.21 4.77 32.08
CA ILE A 983 -8.80 5.33 33.31
C ILE A 983 -9.13 6.82 33.12
N ALA A 984 -8.21 7.59 32.54
CA ALA A 984 -8.42 9.01 32.27
C ALA A 984 -9.66 9.23 31.38
N MET A 985 -9.78 8.49 30.29
CA MET A 985 -10.94 8.58 29.39
C MET A 985 -12.24 8.19 30.06
N THR A 986 -12.24 7.12 30.85
CA THR A 986 -13.43 6.67 31.60
C THR A 986 -13.88 7.73 32.60
N ARG A 987 -12.95 8.33 33.36
CA ARG A 987 -13.26 9.40 34.33
C ARG A 987 -13.76 10.68 33.69
N LEU A 988 -13.29 11.00 32.50
CA LEU A 988 -13.81 12.12 31.70
C LEU A 988 -15.22 11.84 31.11
N GLY A 989 -15.69 10.60 31.16
CA GLY A 989 -16.95 10.17 30.55
C GLY A 989 -16.86 9.89 29.05
N GLY A 990 -15.65 9.89 28.49
CA GLY A 990 -15.36 9.46 27.12
C GLY A 990 -15.08 7.96 27.05
N MET A 991 -14.53 7.51 25.93
CA MET A 991 -14.21 6.11 25.69
C MET A 991 -12.74 5.95 25.32
N SER A 992 -12.06 4.95 25.87
CA SER A 992 -10.76 4.51 25.37
C SER A 992 -10.93 3.40 24.33
N ASN A 993 -9.96 3.30 23.40
CA ASN A 993 -9.92 2.31 22.34
C ASN A 993 -8.69 1.41 22.52
N SER A 994 -8.90 0.10 22.63
CA SER A 994 -7.84 -0.87 22.87
C SER A 994 -7.07 -1.28 21.60
N GLY A 995 -7.51 -0.83 20.44
CA GLY A 995 -6.92 -1.25 19.17
C GLY A 995 -7.02 -2.75 18.90
N GLU A 996 -6.48 -3.20 17.79
CA GLU A 996 -6.48 -4.62 17.39
C GLU A 996 -5.66 -5.50 18.35
N GLY A 997 -4.61 -4.97 18.97
CA GLY A 997 -3.80 -5.69 19.95
C GLY A 997 -4.48 -5.94 21.30
N GLY A 998 -5.65 -5.33 21.52
CA GLY A 998 -6.47 -5.52 22.72
C GLY A 998 -5.85 -4.95 23.99
N GLU A 999 -6.33 -5.44 25.12
CA GLU A 999 -5.89 -5.06 26.47
C GLU A 999 -5.83 -6.27 27.38
N ASP A 1000 -5.19 -6.12 28.55
CA ASP A 1000 -5.14 -7.18 29.57
C ASP A 1000 -6.55 -7.52 30.07
N SER A 1001 -6.88 -8.80 30.08
CA SER A 1001 -8.19 -9.30 30.50
C SER A 1001 -8.58 -8.95 31.95
N ARG A 1002 -7.60 -8.66 32.81
CA ARG A 1002 -7.83 -8.18 34.19
C ARG A 1002 -8.64 -6.87 34.21
N ARG A 1003 -8.47 -6.05 33.18
CA ARG A 1003 -9.09 -4.74 33.06
C ARG A 1003 -10.57 -4.77 32.67
N PHE A 1004 -11.10 -5.89 32.22
CA PHE A 1004 -12.47 -5.98 31.69
C PHE A 1004 -13.57 -5.66 32.71
N LEU A 1005 -13.27 -5.82 33.96
CA LEU A 1005 -14.22 -5.54 35.06
C LEU A 1005 -13.80 -4.32 35.89
N GLU A 1006 -12.75 -3.59 35.46
CA GLU A 1006 -12.16 -2.47 36.21
C GLU A 1006 -12.42 -1.14 35.51
N GLU A 1007 -12.14 -0.04 36.22
CA GLU A 1007 -12.24 1.33 35.69
C GLU A 1007 -11.38 1.55 34.44
N GLY A 1008 -10.28 0.81 34.31
CA GLY A 1008 -9.37 0.86 33.18
C GLY A 1008 -9.83 0.08 31.93
N ASN A 1009 -11.04 -0.46 31.92
CA ASN A 1009 -11.59 -1.16 30.77
C ASN A 1009 -11.83 -0.19 29.60
N SER A 1010 -11.33 -0.53 28.42
CA SER A 1010 -11.55 0.26 27.20
C SER A 1010 -12.98 0.08 26.70
N GLY A 1011 -13.67 1.18 26.45
CA GLY A 1011 -15.06 1.18 25.94
C GLY A 1011 -15.16 0.70 24.49
N ILE A 1012 -14.11 0.89 23.70
CA ILE A 1012 -14.00 0.45 22.30
C ILE A 1012 -13.00 -0.68 22.23
N LYS A 1013 -13.42 -1.82 21.70
CA LYS A 1013 -12.60 -3.00 21.41
C LYS A 1013 -12.59 -3.17 19.90
N GLN A 1014 -11.43 -3.07 19.31
CA GLN A 1014 -11.28 -3.14 17.86
C GLN A 1014 -10.81 -4.53 17.41
#